data_eb72491b14399abed018ce1239acfaee
#
_entry.id   eb72491b14399abed018ce1239acfaee
#
_cell.length_a   1.000
_cell.length_b   1.000
_cell.length_c   1.000
_cell.angle_alpha   90.00
_cell.angle_beta   90.00
_cell.angle_gamma   90.00
#
_symmetry.space_group_name_H-M   'P 1'
#
loop_
_entity.id
_entity.type
_entity.pdbx_description
1 polymer ?
#
loop_
_entity_poly.entity_id
_entity_poly.type
_entity_poly.pdbx_seq_one_letter_code
_entity_poly.pdbx_strand_id
1 'polypeptide(L)'
;MKPLSVSALVVVLTPGFAAQPPLKIGIDTQATEWIVSLEGGGQICDRSGKPLLRLGPDEKLRLWWDSRGVSDPTTEYRVQVGKPHTSAEAAALMKRLKDLGEAPERVKIPDADTWRVLTGHFQEAAEAEPVLQKLQDLGFEELWVASESRTSAIRKGRALYAITDRYERKALPLTGVWLKPSGELTSLQGKGRYRGKVEIFPNAQGRLTVVNTLDLETYLRGVVPKEMGAWEFPSLEALKAQAVAARTYAVANRGKRAADGFDMGDTVADQVYGGRDGEQSLTDRAVLETEGLFATYGGRPIQALFMANCGGHTTDVGQVFGGQAPYLRAVSCYAPKPVTLPYASGVAVPLESAQPWLSWELLRLASVAIPTDWLSGERLARPATFGDLAQPVRALQQRLALEARPLNRDGNLYLGLAKAFGFQRLVEGQERPQDAAYFLPDLTTEATTQDRLLAAFLTRRGVVPASAWAASEPISLRQALQVLGRLWQELEAFTPGEGSLLLDRQVRRKRGGPEPLPLAPTLLVVEEGPDGSLRLLPKADIQVGDRLKWIPGEGGPTQVLVRRLDPDGAAWDRYNPTAHWRVEYTESDLLATVSKRIKVSGIRDLRADYNNQGRVEELTLVDTQGAAHKVHGMHIRGLLGLKDNVFRWLTVGQGANRRWIFYGRGWGHGLGMCQTGAYGMALEGATFQQILQHYYPGTNLQRVD
;
A
#
# COMPACT_ATOMS: atom_id res chain seq x y z
N MET A 1 30.96 13.01 20.89
CA MET A 1 29.65 12.39 21.14
C MET A 1 29.02 13.09 22.34
N LYS A 2 28.07 13.99 22.10
CA LYS A 2 27.23 14.55 23.17
C LYS A 2 25.95 13.71 23.19
N PRO A 3 25.46 13.28 24.37
CA PRO A 3 24.20 12.56 24.45
C PRO A 3 23.05 13.51 24.08
N LEU A 4 22.18 13.06 23.21
CA LEU A 4 20.90 13.69 22.95
C LEU A 4 20.10 13.68 24.26
N SER A 5 19.73 14.86 24.71
CA SER A 5 18.89 15.05 25.89
C SER A 5 17.57 14.34 25.68
N VAL A 6 17.31 13.35 26.50
CA VAL A 6 15.99 12.69 26.60
C VAL A 6 15.06 13.71 27.24
N SER A 7 14.27 14.40 26.44
CA SER A 7 13.10 15.13 26.94
C SER A 7 12.11 14.12 27.42
N ALA A 8 11.92 14.01 28.72
CA ALA A 8 10.90 13.18 29.32
C ALA A 8 9.51 13.62 28.77
N LEU A 9 8.83 12.72 28.10
CA LEU A 9 7.47 12.94 27.64
C LEU A 9 6.57 13.01 28.87
N VAL A 10 6.04 14.19 29.15
CA VAL A 10 5.06 14.38 30.23
C VAL A 10 3.74 13.82 29.73
N VAL A 11 3.32 12.66 30.24
CA VAL A 11 1.95 12.16 30.09
C VAL A 11 1.05 13.05 30.93
N VAL A 12 0.33 13.95 30.30
CA VAL A 12 -0.64 14.82 30.98
C VAL A 12 -1.95 14.04 31.10
N LEU A 13 -2.28 13.64 32.31
CA LEU A 13 -3.61 13.12 32.65
C LEU A 13 -4.59 14.30 32.63
N THR A 14 -5.43 14.39 31.61
CA THR A 14 -6.53 15.37 31.59
C THR A 14 -7.83 14.66 31.98
N PRO A 15 -8.61 15.21 32.93
CA PRO A 15 -9.95 14.68 33.22
C PRO A 15 -10.87 15.02 32.04
N GLY A 16 -11.44 14.02 31.39
CA GLY A 16 -12.47 14.30 30.39
C GLY A 16 -12.74 13.27 29.30
N PHE A 17 -11.98 12.20 29.19
CA PHE A 17 -12.37 11.10 28.31
C PHE A 17 -12.98 9.97 29.15
N ALA A 18 -14.30 9.82 29.08
CA ALA A 18 -14.99 8.66 29.67
C ALA A 18 -14.60 7.36 28.94
N ALA A 19 -14.72 6.21 29.61
CA ALA A 19 -14.54 4.89 29.02
C ALA A 19 -15.22 4.83 27.64
N GLN A 20 -14.48 4.44 26.62
CA GLN A 20 -15.00 4.46 25.25
C GLN A 20 -16.12 3.40 25.10
N PRO A 21 -17.31 3.77 24.62
CA PRO A 21 -18.36 2.79 24.37
C PRO A 21 -17.89 1.75 23.35
N PRO A 22 -18.46 0.54 23.34
CA PRO A 22 -18.13 -0.48 22.36
C PRO A 22 -18.23 0.03 20.92
N LEU A 23 -17.34 -0.45 20.04
CA LEU A 23 -17.35 -0.17 18.61
C LEU A 23 -18.28 -1.12 17.88
N LYS A 24 -18.94 -0.61 16.85
CA LYS A 24 -19.79 -1.39 15.93
C LYS A 24 -19.07 -1.49 14.58
N ILE A 25 -18.63 -2.68 14.21
CA ILE A 25 -17.90 -2.92 12.97
C ILE A 25 -18.78 -3.68 11.98
N GLY A 26 -19.01 -3.08 10.81
CA GLY A 26 -19.74 -3.70 9.71
C GLY A 26 -18.87 -4.75 9.01
N ILE A 27 -19.26 -6.03 9.12
CA ILE A 27 -18.52 -7.17 8.54
C ILE A 27 -19.00 -7.45 7.13
N ASP A 28 -20.28 -7.27 6.87
CA ASP A 28 -20.87 -7.44 5.55
C ASP A 28 -22.18 -6.66 5.44
N THR A 29 -22.49 -6.17 4.24
CA THR A 29 -23.73 -5.47 3.92
C THR A 29 -24.39 -5.98 2.65
N GLN A 30 -23.82 -6.99 1.97
CA GLN A 30 -24.21 -7.41 0.63
C GLN A 30 -24.79 -8.83 0.56
N ALA A 31 -24.59 -9.64 1.59
CA ALA A 31 -25.07 -11.01 1.61
C ALA A 31 -26.60 -11.08 1.68
N THR A 32 -27.18 -12.12 1.07
CA THR A 32 -28.60 -12.49 1.22
C THR A 32 -28.80 -13.58 2.25
N GLU A 33 -27.71 -14.27 2.60
CA GLU A 33 -27.72 -15.34 3.58
C GLU A 33 -26.40 -15.45 4.34
N TRP A 34 -26.47 -16.01 5.53
CA TRP A 34 -25.32 -16.35 6.37
C TRP A 34 -25.48 -17.73 6.98
N ILE A 35 -24.39 -18.49 7.02
CA ILE A 35 -24.27 -19.69 7.82
C ILE A 35 -23.41 -19.35 9.03
N VAL A 36 -23.98 -19.55 10.22
CA VAL A 36 -23.34 -19.20 11.49
C VAL A 36 -23.26 -20.41 12.41
N SER A 37 -22.25 -20.45 13.26
CA SER A 37 -22.17 -21.38 14.40
C SER A 37 -21.65 -20.65 15.62
N LEU A 38 -22.00 -21.16 16.79
CA LEU A 38 -21.68 -20.57 18.08
C LEU A 38 -20.79 -21.52 18.87
N GLU A 39 -19.67 -21.02 19.38
CA GLU A 39 -18.74 -21.82 20.17
C GLU A 39 -19.43 -22.38 21.43
N GLY A 40 -19.38 -23.70 21.59
CA GLY A 40 -20.08 -24.39 22.69
C GLY A 40 -21.60 -24.37 22.59
N GLY A 41 -22.14 -24.06 21.40
CA GLY A 41 -23.58 -23.79 21.22
C GLY A 41 -23.97 -22.40 21.72
N GLY A 42 -25.27 -22.17 21.91
CA GLY A 42 -25.69 -20.84 22.39
C GLY A 42 -27.13 -20.50 22.06
N GLN A 43 -27.41 -19.21 21.98
CA GLN A 43 -28.76 -18.67 21.77
C GLN A 43 -28.76 -17.65 20.62
N ILE A 44 -29.82 -17.67 19.84
CA ILE A 44 -30.20 -16.59 18.94
C ILE A 44 -31.27 -15.78 19.67
N CYS A 45 -31.00 -14.50 19.87
CA CYS A 45 -31.88 -13.60 20.61
C CYS A 45 -32.42 -12.51 19.68
N ASP A 46 -33.55 -11.91 20.03
CA ASP A 46 -33.92 -10.62 19.43
C ASP A 46 -33.02 -9.49 19.96
N ARG A 47 -33.18 -8.26 19.43
CA ARG A 47 -32.36 -7.12 19.87
C ARG A 47 -32.52 -6.74 21.34
N SER A 48 -33.64 -7.12 21.98
CA SER A 48 -33.84 -6.92 23.42
C SER A 48 -33.09 -7.94 24.27
N GLY A 49 -32.56 -9.00 23.67
CA GLY A 49 -31.89 -10.11 24.35
C GLY A 49 -32.82 -11.29 24.68
N LYS A 50 -34.09 -11.27 24.27
CA LYS A 50 -35.03 -12.36 24.47
C LYS A 50 -34.65 -13.55 23.58
N PRO A 51 -34.44 -14.75 24.13
CA PRO A 51 -34.11 -15.95 23.36
C PRO A 51 -35.21 -16.34 22.37
N LEU A 52 -34.82 -16.60 21.13
CA LEU A 52 -35.68 -17.05 20.03
C LEU A 52 -35.42 -18.50 19.66
N LEU A 53 -34.14 -18.91 19.62
CA LEU A 53 -33.68 -20.25 19.26
C LEU A 53 -32.49 -20.62 20.16
N ARG A 54 -32.30 -21.93 20.37
CA ARG A 54 -31.09 -22.51 20.98
C ARG A 54 -30.38 -23.36 19.95
N LEU A 55 -29.05 -23.25 19.92
CA LEU A 55 -28.15 -24.08 19.10
C LEU A 55 -27.33 -24.96 20.03
N GLY A 56 -27.18 -26.23 19.65
CA GLY A 56 -26.24 -27.14 20.29
C GLY A 56 -24.79 -26.83 19.90
N PRO A 57 -23.82 -27.46 20.58
CA PRO A 57 -22.43 -27.45 20.10
C PRO A 57 -22.37 -27.96 18.67
N ASP A 58 -21.54 -27.32 17.82
CA ASP A 58 -21.31 -27.67 16.40
C ASP A 58 -22.52 -27.52 15.47
N GLU A 59 -23.72 -27.17 16.01
CA GLU A 59 -24.91 -26.93 15.20
C GLU A 59 -24.74 -25.66 14.37
N LYS A 60 -25.07 -25.75 13.07
CA LYS A 60 -25.03 -24.61 12.14
C LYS A 60 -26.44 -24.06 11.97
N LEU A 61 -26.51 -22.75 11.84
CA LEU A 61 -27.72 -22.01 11.55
C LEU A 61 -27.57 -21.28 10.23
N ARG A 62 -28.48 -21.52 9.30
CA ARG A 62 -28.60 -20.71 8.09
C ARG A 62 -29.63 -19.61 8.33
N LEU A 63 -29.16 -18.37 8.23
CA LEU A 63 -29.99 -17.17 8.23
C LEU A 63 -30.11 -16.66 6.82
N TRP A 64 -31.32 -16.39 6.32
CA TRP A 64 -31.48 -15.80 5.00
C TRP A 64 -32.61 -14.79 4.96
N TRP A 65 -32.46 -13.81 4.07
CA TRP A 65 -33.43 -12.78 3.82
C TRP A 65 -34.25 -13.09 2.58
N ASP A 66 -35.58 -13.19 2.73
CA ASP A 66 -36.50 -13.30 1.60
C ASP A 66 -36.97 -11.89 1.20
N SER A 67 -36.43 -11.41 0.08
CA SER A 67 -36.69 -10.07 -0.44
C SER A 67 -37.76 -10.05 -1.55
N ARG A 68 -38.45 -11.15 -1.82
CA ARG A 68 -39.43 -11.22 -2.91
C ARG A 68 -40.50 -10.14 -2.73
N GLY A 69 -40.60 -9.25 -3.73
CA GLY A 69 -41.52 -8.11 -3.75
C GLY A 69 -40.88 -6.72 -3.48
N VAL A 70 -39.57 -6.61 -3.46
CA VAL A 70 -38.84 -5.33 -3.33
C VAL A 70 -38.51 -4.77 -4.72
N SER A 71 -38.94 -3.55 -5.00
CA SER A 71 -38.29 -2.72 -6.01
C SER A 71 -36.88 -2.34 -5.49
N ASP A 72 -35.87 -2.30 -6.35
CA ASP A 72 -34.52 -1.92 -5.97
C ASP A 72 -34.51 -0.59 -5.20
N PRO A 73 -33.85 -0.53 -4.02
CA PRO A 73 -33.72 0.73 -3.31
C PRO A 73 -32.87 1.68 -4.14
N THR A 74 -33.30 2.89 -4.30
CA THR A 74 -32.47 3.94 -4.89
C THR A 74 -31.43 4.37 -3.87
N THR A 75 -30.16 4.21 -4.19
CA THR A 75 -29.07 4.82 -3.42
C THR A 75 -29.02 6.30 -3.81
N GLU A 76 -29.08 7.18 -2.83
CA GLU A 76 -28.95 8.62 -3.00
C GLU A 76 -27.62 9.07 -2.39
N TYR A 77 -26.92 9.95 -3.06
CA TYR A 77 -25.68 10.53 -2.57
C TYR A 77 -25.92 11.96 -2.10
N ARG A 78 -25.26 12.34 -1.00
CA ARG A 78 -25.39 13.65 -0.38
C ARG A 78 -24.05 14.12 0.15
N VAL A 79 -23.81 15.42 0.22
CA VAL A 79 -22.62 15.97 0.87
C VAL A 79 -22.89 16.09 2.37
N GLN A 80 -22.15 15.38 3.20
CA GLN A 80 -22.13 15.57 4.63
C GLN A 80 -21.15 16.68 5.01
N VAL A 81 -21.60 17.58 5.88
CA VAL A 81 -20.85 18.75 6.31
C VAL A 81 -20.50 18.61 7.79
N GLY A 82 -19.20 18.43 8.05
CA GLY A 82 -18.67 18.26 9.40
C GLY A 82 -18.97 16.90 10.03
N LYS A 83 -18.38 16.67 11.20
CA LYS A 83 -18.66 15.51 12.08
C LYS A 83 -20.07 15.59 12.65
N PRO A 84 -20.56 14.52 13.34
CA PRO A 84 -21.81 14.61 14.08
C PRO A 84 -21.82 15.78 15.08
N HIS A 85 -22.88 16.58 15.03
CA HIS A 85 -23.03 17.83 15.77
C HIS A 85 -24.04 17.67 16.90
N THR A 86 -23.92 18.45 17.95
CA THR A 86 -25.03 18.68 18.89
C THR A 86 -26.21 19.33 18.17
N SER A 87 -27.40 19.29 18.77
CA SER A 87 -28.60 19.90 18.15
C SER A 87 -28.42 21.40 17.86
N ALA A 88 -27.71 22.13 18.72
CA ALA A 88 -27.45 23.56 18.58
C ALA A 88 -26.45 23.84 17.44
N GLU A 89 -25.34 23.09 17.40
CA GLU A 89 -24.33 23.20 16.33
C GLU A 89 -24.92 22.84 14.96
N ALA A 90 -25.71 21.76 14.86
CA ALA A 90 -26.40 21.37 13.64
C ALA A 90 -27.35 22.47 13.15
N ALA A 91 -28.10 23.11 14.06
CA ALA A 91 -29.01 24.21 13.71
C ALA A 91 -28.24 25.43 13.19
N ALA A 92 -27.12 25.79 13.81
CA ALA A 92 -26.27 26.90 13.37
C ALA A 92 -25.66 26.61 11.97
N LEU A 93 -25.17 25.38 11.77
CA LEU A 93 -24.58 24.93 10.51
C LEU A 93 -25.65 24.93 9.40
N MET A 94 -26.85 24.42 9.68
CA MET A 94 -27.96 24.47 8.71
C MET A 94 -28.35 25.88 8.30
N LYS A 95 -28.34 26.83 9.24
CA LYS A 95 -28.60 28.24 8.93
C LYS A 95 -27.53 28.77 7.97
N ARG A 96 -26.25 28.55 8.30
CA ARG A 96 -25.12 29.01 7.46
C ARG A 96 -25.18 28.43 6.05
N LEU A 97 -25.53 27.13 5.90
CA LEU A 97 -25.70 26.51 4.58
C LEU A 97 -26.89 27.07 3.80
N LYS A 98 -28.03 27.35 4.47
CA LYS A 98 -29.18 27.98 3.84
C LYS A 98 -28.88 29.39 3.35
N ASP A 99 -28.13 30.18 4.11
CA ASP A 99 -27.70 31.52 3.73
C ASP A 99 -26.81 31.50 2.46
N LEU A 100 -26.18 30.36 2.16
CA LEU A 100 -25.37 30.11 0.94
C LEU A 100 -26.18 29.50 -0.22
N GLY A 101 -27.52 29.39 -0.06
CA GLY A 101 -28.40 28.83 -1.07
C GLY A 101 -28.46 27.31 -1.13
N GLU A 102 -27.89 26.63 -0.16
CA GLU A 102 -27.99 25.18 -0.03
C GLU A 102 -29.32 24.75 0.62
N ALA A 103 -29.71 23.49 0.41
CA ALA A 103 -30.90 22.89 1.00
C ALA A 103 -30.46 21.81 2.05
N PRO A 104 -29.95 22.21 3.22
CA PRO A 104 -29.45 21.25 4.21
C PRO A 104 -30.59 20.59 4.96
N GLU A 105 -30.38 19.32 5.28
CA GLU A 105 -31.19 18.53 6.20
C GLU A 105 -30.34 18.01 7.36
N ARG A 106 -30.97 17.84 8.52
CA ARG A 106 -30.33 17.18 9.67
C ARG A 106 -30.95 15.81 9.91
N VAL A 107 -30.10 14.83 10.12
CA VAL A 107 -30.48 13.46 10.41
C VAL A 107 -29.96 13.08 11.78
N LYS A 108 -30.87 12.68 12.69
CA LYS A 108 -30.47 12.24 14.04
C LYS A 108 -29.75 10.89 13.95
N ILE A 109 -28.62 10.76 14.64
CA ILE A 109 -27.93 9.48 14.75
C ILE A 109 -28.70 8.62 15.77
N PRO A 110 -29.10 7.40 15.41
CA PRO A 110 -29.73 6.47 16.36
C PRO A 110 -28.83 6.25 17.57
N ASP A 111 -29.41 6.23 18.75
CA ASP A 111 -28.74 5.97 20.04
C ASP A 111 -27.65 7.00 20.44
N ALA A 112 -27.58 8.15 19.75
CA ALA A 112 -26.72 9.26 20.11
C ALA A 112 -27.51 10.58 20.16
N ASP A 113 -27.07 11.52 21.00
CA ASP A 113 -27.64 12.87 21.02
C ASP A 113 -26.92 13.84 20.08
N THR A 114 -26.63 13.32 18.89
CA THR A 114 -25.91 14.02 17.83
C THR A 114 -26.64 13.93 16.48
N TRP A 115 -26.32 14.88 15.60
CA TRP A 115 -26.96 15.05 14.30
C TRP A 115 -25.95 15.16 13.19
N ARG A 116 -26.23 14.53 12.05
CA ARG A 116 -25.53 14.76 10.78
C ARG A 116 -26.22 15.89 10.03
N VAL A 117 -25.44 16.75 9.39
CA VAL A 117 -25.97 17.78 8.48
C VAL A 117 -25.56 17.39 7.05
N LEU A 118 -26.55 17.26 6.20
CA LEU A 118 -26.40 16.76 4.82
C LEU A 118 -27.00 17.79 3.85
N THR A 119 -26.39 17.98 2.68
CA THR A 119 -26.94 18.83 1.62
C THR A 119 -26.86 18.16 0.26
N GLY A 120 -27.72 18.58 -0.68
CA GLY A 120 -27.84 18.00 -2.01
C GLY A 120 -28.54 16.64 -2.04
N HIS A 121 -29.00 16.25 -3.23
CA HIS A 121 -29.63 14.97 -3.53
C HIS A 121 -29.16 14.53 -4.91
N PHE A 122 -28.32 13.51 -4.99
CA PHE A 122 -27.65 13.09 -6.22
C PHE A 122 -27.88 11.60 -6.47
N GLN A 123 -27.96 11.20 -7.74
CA GLN A 123 -28.11 9.79 -8.11
C GLN A 123 -26.76 9.06 -8.21
N GLU A 124 -25.68 9.79 -8.50
CA GLU A 124 -24.32 9.28 -8.57
C GLU A 124 -23.40 10.09 -7.65
N ALA A 125 -22.38 9.45 -7.10
CA ALA A 125 -21.42 10.10 -6.20
C ALA A 125 -20.66 11.25 -6.90
N ALA A 126 -20.38 11.10 -8.19
CA ALA A 126 -19.71 12.12 -9.00
C ALA A 126 -20.49 13.42 -9.12
N GLU A 127 -21.82 13.38 -9.02
CA GLU A 127 -22.67 14.57 -9.08
C GLU A 127 -22.58 15.41 -7.79
N ALA A 128 -22.18 14.80 -6.68
CA ALA A 128 -22.00 15.50 -5.40
C ALA A 128 -20.67 16.26 -5.32
N GLU A 129 -19.66 15.87 -6.09
CA GLU A 129 -18.31 16.46 -6.05
C GLU A 129 -18.27 17.97 -6.28
N PRO A 130 -19.01 18.55 -7.26
CA PRO A 130 -19.03 20.01 -7.46
C PRO A 130 -19.56 20.77 -6.24
N VAL A 131 -20.56 20.21 -5.52
CA VAL A 131 -21.09 20.83 -4.30
C VAL A 131 -20.11 20.69 -3.15
N LEU A 132 -19.46 19.55 -3.04
CA LEU A 132 -18.39 19.34 -2.06
C LEU A 132 -17.25 20.35 -2.27
N GLN A 133 -16.76 20.50 -3.50
CA GLN A 133 -15.71 21.46 -3.83
C GLN A 133 -16.13 22.90 -3.55
N LYS A 134 -17.35 23.29 -3.95
CA LYS A 134 -17.92 24.62 -3.64
C LYS A 134 -17.91 24.92 -2.14
N LEU A 135 -18.29 23.94 -1.31
CA LEU A 135 -18.30 24.11 0.15
C LEU A 135 -16.88 24.17 0.74
N GLN A 136 -15.93 23.43 0.18
CA GLN A 136 -14.51 23.53 0.54
C GLN A 136 -13.96 24.94 0.25
N ASP A 137 -14.24 25.47 -0.92
CA ASP A 137 -13.82 26.82 -1.34
C ASP A 137 -14.41 27.92 -0.44
N LEU A 138 -15.59 27.66 0.15
CA LEU A 138 -16.26 28.52 1.12
C LEU A 138 -15.78 28.31 2.57
N GLY A 139 -14.74 27.49 2.77
CA GLY A 139 -14.09 27.27 4.06
C GLY A 139 -14.81 26.33 5.02
N PHE A 140 -15.67 25.43 4.49
CA PHE A 140 -16.19 24.33 5.30
C PHE A 140 -15.17 23.21 5.35
N GLU A 141 -14.98 22.66 6.53
CA GLU A 141 -14.03 21.57 6.80
C GLU A 141 -14.77 20.24 7.01
N GLU A 142 -14.04 19.12 6.86
CA GLU A 142 -14.56 17.77 7.11
C GLU A 142 -15.80 17.44 6.26
N LEU A 143 -15.65 17.58 4.94
CA LEU A 143 -16.70 17.30 3.96
C LEU A 143 -16.47 15.92 3.31
N TRP A 144 -17.52 15.17 3.10
CA TRP A 144 -17.47 13.94 2.30
C TRP A 144 -18.81 13.60 1.65
N VAL A 145 -18.75 12.83 0.57
CA VAL A 145 -19.94 12.30 -0.09
C VAL A 145 -20.45 11.09 0.70
N ALA A 146 -21.61 11.23 1.31
CA ALA A 146 -22.32 10.18 2.02
C ALA A 146 -23.32 9.49 1.10
N SER A 147 -23.32 8.15 1.08
CA SER A 147 -24.39 7.37 0.43
C SER A 147 -25.50 7.09 1.43
N GLU A 148 -26.73 7.41 1.07
CA GLU A 148 -27.92 7.12 1.88
C GLU A 148 -28.91 6.27 1.07
N SER A 149 -29.40 5.20 1.69
CA SER A 149 -30.42 4.35 1.08
C SER A 149 -31.79 4.75 1.62
N ARG A 150 -32.67 5.27 0.76
CA ARG A 150 -34.07 5.51 1.13
C ARG A 150 -34.83 4.20 1.20
N THR A 151 -35.36 3.90 2.37
CA THR A 151 -36.30 2.79 2.59
C THR A 151 -37.64 3.10 1.95
N SER A 152 -38.02 2.37 0.90
CA SER A 152 -39.41 2.21 0.57
C SER A 152 -40.11 1.42 1.67
N ALA A 153 -41.32 1.77 2.03
CA ALA A 153 -42.12 1.11 3.10
C ALA A 153 -42.09 -0.42 2.97
N ILE A 154 -41.79 -1.09 4.09
CA ILE A 154 -41.74 -2.57 4.19
C ILE A 154 -43.09 -3.15 3.74
N ARG A 155 -43.12 -3.81 2.58
CA ARG A 155 -44.33 -4.48 2.06
C ARG A 155 -44.54 -5.82 2.78
N LYS A 156 -45.81 -6.20 3.00
CA LYS A 156 -46.21 -7.52 3.52
C LYS A 156 -45.58 -8.63 2.68
N GLY A 157 -44.83 -9.56 3.29
CA GLY A 157 -44.23 -10.70 2.65
C GLY A 157 -42.71 -10.87 2.89
N ARG A 158 -42.03 -9.84 3.39
CA ARG A 158 -40.59 -9.93 3.72
C ARG A 158 -40.41 -10.62 5.08
N ALA A 159 -39.43 -11.52 5.14
CA ALA A 159 -39.08 -12.17 6.41
C ALA A 159 -37.59 -12.54 6.45
N LEU A 160 -37.03 -12.41 7.65
CA LEU A 160 -35.77 -13.03 8.01
C LEU A 160 -36.09 -14.44 8.50
N TYR A 161 -35.45 -15.43 7.95
CA TYR A 161 -35.67 -16.85 8.29
C TYR A 161 -34.40 -17.45 8.87
N ALA A 162 -34.60 -18.39 9.79
CA ALA A 162 -33.61 -19.31 10.28
C ALA A 162 -33.94 -20.75 9.86
N ILE A 163 -32.94 -21.50 9.45
CA ILE A 163 -33.01 -22.97 9.33
C ILE A 163 -31.84 -23.55 10.09
N THR A 164 -32.15 -24.50 10.99
CA THR A 164 -31.14 -25.30 11.68
C THR A 164 -30.79 -26.54 10.87
N ASP A 165 -29.75 -27.28 11.29
CA ASP A 165 -29.42 -28.61 10.72
C ASP A 165 -30.54 -29.63 10.88
N ARG A 166 -31.51 -29.39 11.75
CA ARG A 166 -32.74 -30.19 11.94
C ARG A 166 -33.84 -29.83 10.94
N TYR A 167 -33.57 -28.94 9.99
CA TYR A 167 -34.51 -28.45 8.96
C TYR A 167 -35.76 -27.72 9.49
N GLU A 168 -35.74 -27.26 10.71
CA GLU A 168 -36.78 -26.40 11.24
C GLU A 168 -36.66 -24.98 10.71
N ARG A 169 -37.65 -24.55 9.93
CA ARG A 169 -37.75 -23.19 9.43
C ARG A 169 -38.49 -22.31 10.43
N LYS A 170 -37.85 -21.24 10.89
CA LYS A 170 -38.45 -20.26 11.80
C LYS A 170 -38.33 -18.85 11.25
N ALA A 171 -39.44 -18.11 11.26
CA ALA A 171 -39.42 -16.68 11.00
C ALA A 171 -38.84 -15.91 12.20
N LEU A 172 -37.97 -14.96 11.93
CA LEU A 172 -37.30 -14.13 12.93
C LEU A 172 -37.75 -12.68 12.83
N PRO A 173 -37.54 -11.86 13.87
CA PRO A 173 -37.87 -10.43 13.83
C PRO A 173 -37.19 -9.70 12.67
N LEU A 174 -37.94 -8.82 12.01
CA LEU A 174 -37.40 -7.97 10.92
C LEU A 174 -36.38 -6.96 11.44
N THR A 175 -36.36 -6.67 12.73
CA THR A 175 -35.36 -5.83 13.37
C THR A 175 -33.97 -6.48 13.44
N GLY A 176 -33.90 -7.80 13.17
CA GLY A 176 -32.66 -8.56 13.21
C GLY A 176 -32.52 -9.39 14.49
N VAL A 177 -31.41 -10.09 14.58
CA VAL A 177 -31.07 -11.00 15.65
C VAL A 177 -29.66 -10.72 16.18
N TRP A 178 -29.47 -11.11 17.43
CA TRP A 178 -28.20 -11.15 18.12
C TRP A 178 -27.79 -12.60 18.38
N LEU A 179 -26.54 -12.92 18.07
CA LEU A 179 -25.92 -14.22 18.21
C LEU A 179 -25.17 -14.27 19.56
N LYS A 180 -25.60 -15.12 20.47
CA LYS A 180 -25.04 -15.25 21.83
C LYS A 180 -24.41 -16.64 22.00
N PRO A 181 -23.11 -16.81 21.79
CA PRO A 181 -22.40 -18.08 22.03
C PRO A 181 -22.39 -18.43 23.53
N SER A 182 -22.29 -19.72 23.85
CA SER A 182 -22.00 -20.19 25.22
C SER A 182 -20.53 -20.02 25.59
N GLY A 183 -19.63 -20.11 24.58
CA GLY A 183 -18.25 -19.73 24.66
C GLY A 183 -18.05 -18.26 24.31
N GLU A 184 -16.91 -17.91 23.72
CA GLU A 184 -16.54 -16.52 23.37
C GLU A 184 -16.79 -16.15 21.91
N LEU A 185 -16.85 -17.15 21.01
CA LEU A 185 -16.73 -16.91 19.57
C LEU A 185 -18.01 -17.20 18.80
N THR A 186 -18.32 -16.28 17.89
CA THR A 186 -19.30 -16.50 16.83
C THR A 186 -18.55 -16.72 15.51
N SER A 187 -18.85 -17.81 14.80
CA SER A 187 -18.28 -18.13 13.49
C SER A 187 -19.23 -17.72 12.38
N LEU A 188 -18.71 -17.02 11.38
CA LEU A 188 -19.39 -16.65 10.15
C LEU A 188 -18.70 -17.39 9.00
N GLN A 189 -19.41 -18.28 8.31
CA GLN A 189 -18.82 -19.10 7.25
C GLN A 189 -18.28 -18.22 6.11
N GLY A 190 -17.02 -18.45 5.75
CA GLY A 190 -16.32 -17.68 4.71
C GLY A 190 -15.76 -16.31 5.15
N LYS A 191 -16.00 -15.92 6.40
CA LYS A 191 -15.44 -14.66 6.96
C LYS A 191 -14.50 -14.88 8.14
N GLY A 192 -14.81 -15.80 9.06
CA GLY A 192 -13.98 -16.08 10.23
C GLY A 192 -14.75 -16.08 11.54
N ARG A 193 -14.00 -16.03 12.65
CA ARG A 193 -14.51 -16.07 14.01
C ARG A 193 -14.37 -14.72 14.68
N TYR A 194 -15.39 -14.35 15.48
CA TYR A 194 -15.50 -13.02 16.07
C TYR A 194 -15.77 -13.10 17.56
N ARG A 195 -15.06 -12.29 18.35
CA ARG A 195 -15.36 -12.01 19.75
C ARG A 195 -16.47 -10.98 19.85
N GLY A 196 -17.05 -10.83 21.05
CA GLY A 196 -18.05 -9.81 21.31
C GLY A 196 -19.42 -10.15 20.74
N LYS A 197 -20.26 -9.15 20.56
CA LYS A 197 -21.64 -9.29 20.11
C LYS A 197 -21.71 -9.24 18.58
N VAL A 198 -22.31 -10.26 17.96
CA VAL A 198 -22.58 -10.26 16.52
C VAL A 198 -24.08 -10.12 16.29
N GLU A 199 -24.48 -9.11 15.52
CA GLU A 199 -25.86 -8.84 15.11
C GLU A 199 -26.02 -9.02 13.60
N ILE A 200 -27.14 -9.59 13.18
CA ILE A 200 -27.50 -9.76 11.77
C ILE A 200 -28.91 -9.20 11.56
N PHE A 201 -29.04 -8.25 10.64
CA PHE A 201 -30.32 -7.60 10.34
C PHE A 201 -30.46 -7.25 8.86
N PRO A 202 -31.71 -7.19 8.37
CA PRO A 202 -31.97 -6.72 7.00
C PRO A 202 -31.66 -5.23 6.85
N ASN A 203 -31.02 -4.86 5.76
CA ASN A 203 -30.75 -3.46 5.41
C ASN A 203 -31.72 -2.92 4.33
N ALA A 204 -31.59 -1.65 4.04
CA ALA A 204 -32.44 -0.95 3.09
C ALA A 204 -32.29 -1.47 1.64
N GLN A 205 -31.14 -2.04 1.30
CA GLN A 205 -30.84 -2.63 -0.01
C GLN A 205 -31.44 -4.03 -0.21
N GLY A 206 -32.22 -4.54 0.77
CA GLY A 206 -32.75 -5.90 0.71
C GLY A 206 -31.68 -6.98 0.86
N ARG A 207 -30.65 -6.68 1.63
CA ARG A 207 -29.54 -7.57 1.97
C ARG A 207 -29.44 -7.70 3.48
N LEU A 208 -28.54 -8.55 3.95
CA LEU A 208 -28.22 -8.67 5.38
C LEU A 208 -26.99 -7.83 5.70
N THR A 209 -27.10 -7.05 6.76
CA THR A 209 -25.98 -6.41 7.42
C THR A 209 -25.56 -7.24 8.61
N VAL A 210 -24.26 -7.52 8.71
CA VAL A 210 -23.63 -8.17 9.86
C VAL A 210 -22.77 -7.14 10.58
N VAL A 211 -23.02 -6.97 11.87
CA VAL A 211 -22.28 -6.04 12.73
C VAL A 211 -21.66 -6.78 13.89
N ASN A 212 -20.38 -6.57 14.11
CA ASN A 212 -19.65 -7.03 15.28
C ASN A 212 -19.45 -5.87 16.25
N THR A 213 -19.99 -5.99 17.46
CA THR A 213 -19.88 -4.98 18.52
C THR A 213 -18.97 -5.50 19.63
N LEU A 214 -17.91 -4.78 19.92
CA LEU A 214 -16.89 -5.17 20.88
C LEU A 214 -16.16 -3.95 21.46
N ASP A 215 -15.40 -4.14 22.54
CA ASP A 215 -14.55 -3.10 23.08
C ASP A 215 -13.38 -2.75 22.14
N LEU A 216 -12.82 -1.56 22.30
CA LEU A 216 -11.80 -1.01 21.41
C LEU A 216 -10.51 -1.84 21.40
N GLU A 217 -10.05 -2.33 22.55
CA GLU A 217 -8.80 -3.08 22.63
C GLU A 217 -8.94 -4.48 22.00
N THR A 218 -10.06 -5.14 22.21
CA THR A 218 -10.38 -6.40 21.51
C THR A 218 -10.49 -6.21 19.98
N TYR A 219 -11.08 -5.10 19.53
CA TYR A 219 -11.10 -4.74 18.10
C TYR A 219 -9.68 -4.61 17.53
N LEU A 220 -8.79 -3.92 18.25
CA LEU A 220 -7.41 -3.70 17.79
C LEU A 220 -6.60 -4.99 17.67
N ARG A 221 -6.88 -6.01 18.48
CA ARG A 221 -6.23 -7.33 18.33
C ARG A 221 -6.53 -7.98 16.98
N GLY A 222 -7.70 -7.70 16.39
CA GLY A 222 -8.05 -8.15 15.05
C GLY A 222 -7.63 -7.20 13.92
N VAL A 223 -7.30 -5.93 14.22
CA VAL A 223 -6.89 -4.91 13.24
C VAL A 223 -5.37 -4.86 13.06
N VAL A 224 -4.62 -4.69 14.15
CA VAL A 224 -3.16 -4.47 14.07
C VAL A 224 -2.45 -5.54 13.24
N PRO A 225 -2.73 -6.85 13.43
CA PRO A 225 -2.06 -7.90 12.63
C PRO A 225 -2.47 -7.91 11.15
N LYS A 226 -3.61 -7.34 10.79
CA LYS A 226 -4.07 -7.24 9.39
C LYS A 226 -3.53 -6.01 8.68
N GLU A 227 -3.28 -4.94 9.41
CA GLU A 227 -2.65 -3.72 8.91
C GLU A 227 -1.13 -3.82 8.92
N MET A 228 -0.56 -4.38 9.97
CA MET A 228 0.88 -4.53 10.16
C MET A 228 1.18 -5.86 10.88
N GLY A 229 1.26 -6.97 10.11
CA GLY A 229 1.44 -8.30 10.64
C GLY A 229 2.84 -8.53 11.24
N ALA A 230 2.90 -9.21 12.39
CA ALA A 230 4.16 -9.48 13.10
C ALA A 230 5.13 -10.37 12.31
N TRP A 231 4.67 -11.13 11.33
CA TRP A 231 5.52 -11.94 10.45
C TRP A 231 6.31 -11.12 9.44
N GLU A 232 5.73 -9.99 9.00
CA GLU A 232 6.37 -9.07 8.06
C GLU A 232 7.14 -7.97 8.79
N PHE A 233 6.65 -7.57 9.96
CA PHE A 233 7.16 -6.46 10.76
C PHE A 233 7.41 -6.90 12.22
N PRO A 234 8.40 -7.76 12.50
CA PRO A 234 8.65 -8.32 13.83
C PRO A 234 9.36 -7.30 14.75
N SER A 235 8.76 -6.14 14.95
CA SER A 235 9.25 -5.09 15.86
C SER A 235 8.15 -4.58 16.77
N LEU A 236 8.32 -4.79 18.07
CA LEU A 236 7.32 -4.40 19.06
C LEU A 236 7.04 -2.89 19.03
N GLU A 237 8.06 -2.05 18.86
CA GLU A 237 7.91 -0.59 18.83
C GLU A 237 7.11 -0.11 17.60
N ALA A 238 7.36 -0.71 16.43
CA ALA A 238 6.57 -0.41 15.24
C ALA A 238 5.11 -0.84 15.40
N LEU A 239 4.87 -2.03 15.97
CA LEU A 239 3.53 -2.54 16.24
C LEU A 239 2.80 -1.73 17.30
N LYS A 240 3.50 -1.21 18.33
CA LYS A 240 2.94 -0.24 19.30
C LYS A 240 2.51 1.06 18.61
N ALA A 241 3.34 1.60 17.72
CA ALA A 241 2.98 2.79 16.95
C ALA A 241 1.72 2.54 16.10
N GLN A 242 1.63 1.38 15.45
CA GLN A 242 0.44 0.98 14.70
C GLN A 242 -0.79 0.82 15.60
N ALA A 243 -0.64 0.23 16.79
CA ALA A 243 -1.75 0.06 17.72
C ALA A 243 -2.31 1.42 18.18
N VAL A 244 -1.45 2.39 18.53
CA VAL A 244 -1.86 3.74 18.90
C VAL A 244 -2.53 4.47 17.73
N ALA A 245 -1.95 4.38 16.53
CA ALA A 245 -2.53 4.99 15.33
C ALA A 245 -3.91 4.39 15.01
N ALA A 246 -4.04 3.06 15.01
CA ALA A 246 -5.30 2.38 14.75
C ALA A 246 -6.38 2.68 15.80
N ARG A 247 -5.99 2.74 17.07
CA ARG A 247 -6.87 3.12 18.19
C ARG A 247 -7.39 4.55 18.00
N THR A 248 -6.49 5.47 17.69
CA THR A 248 -6.83 6.88 17.50
C THR A 248 -7.76 7.05 16.30
N TYR A 249 -7.45 6.39 15.18
CA TYR A 249 -8.30 6.40 13.98
C TYR A 249 -9.70 5.86 14.28
N ALA A 250 -9.79 4.74 14.98
CA ALA A 250 -11.08 4.12 15.30
C ALA A 250 -12.00 5.06 16.11
N VAL A 251 -11.45 5.76 17.10
CA VAL A 251 -12.20 6.73 17.90
C VAL A 251 -12.55 7.98 17.10
N ALA A 252 -11.62 8.49 16.31
CA ALA A 252 -11.84 9.67 15.47
C ALA A 252 -12.89 9.45 14.36
N ASN A 253 -13.10 8.19 13.93
CA ASN A 253 -14.05 7.83 12.87
C ASN A 253 -15.30 7.11 13.41
N ARG A 254 -15.52 7.11 14.72
CA ARG A 254 -16.74 6.57 15.32
C ARG A 254 -17.97 7.26 14.73
N GLY A 255 -18.98 6.48 14.37
CA GLY A 255 -20.21 6.98 13.78
C GLY A 255 -20.11 7.39 12.30
N LYS A 256 -18.97 7.20 11.64
CA LYS A 256 -18.80 7.49 10.21
C LYS A 256 -19.85 6.82 9.33
N ARG A 257 -20.31 5.62 9.72
CA ARG A 257 -21.35 4.82 9.04
C ARG A 257 -22.58 4.56 9.90
N ALA A 258 -22.90 5.47 10.79
CA ALA A 258 -24.07 5.33 11.69
C ALA A 258 -25.38 5.11 10.93
N ALA A 259 -25.54 5.68 9.73
CA ALA A 259 -26.70 5.45 8.87
C ALA A 259 -26.87 3.99 8.45
N ASP A 260 -25.76 3.26 8.32
CA ASP A 260 -25.74 1.82 7.98
C ASP A 260 -25.88 0.91 9.22
N GLY A 261 -25.93 1.51 10.42
CA GLY A 261 -26.08 0.82 11.70
C GLY A 261 -24.79 0.38 12.37
N PHE A 262 -23.62 0.85 11.90
CA PHE A 262 -22.29 0.57 12.46
C PHE A 262 -21.37 1.80 12.39
N ASP A 263 -20.21 1.74 13.05
CA ASP A 263 -19.27 2.85 13.08
C ASP A 263 -18.36 2.87 11.84
N MET A 264 -17.76 1.73 11.52
CA MET A 264 -16.79 1.55 10.43
C MET A 264 -16.94 0.16 9.80
N GLY A 265 -16.41 -0.03 8.58
CA GLY A 265 -16.31 -1.32 7.91
C GLY A 265 -15.01 -2.09 8.27
N ASP A 266 -14.93 -3.34 7.80
CA ASP A 266 -13.84 -4.28 8.04
C ASP A 266 -12.76 -4.29 6.92
N THR A 267 -12.78 -3.31 6.02
CA THR A 267 -11.95 -3.28 4.81
C THR A 267 -11.00 -2.08 4.79
N VAL A 268 -10.14 -2.01 3.77
CA VAL A 268 -9.20 -0.90 3.49
C VAL A 268 -9.87 0.49 3.34
N ALA A 269 -11.20 0.56 3.26
CA ALA A 269 -11.93 1.83 3.26
C ALA A 269 -11.95 2.50 4.65
N ASP A 270 -11.75 1.69 5.69
CA ASP A 270 -11.60 2.10 7.08
C ASP A 270 -10.34 1.46 7.66
N GLN A 271 -10.45 0.28 8.29
CA GLN A 271 -9.35 -0.54 8.78
C GLN A 271 -9.64 -2.01 8.51
N VAL A 272 -8.64 -2.76 8.05
CA VAL A 272 -8.84 -4.20 7.82
C VAL A 272 -8.96 -4.92 9.15
N TYR A 273 -10.13 -5.53 9.38
CA TYR A 273 -10.42 -6.26 10.60
C TYR A 273 -10.58 -7.75 10.34
N GLY A 274 -9.72 -8.55 10.93
CA GLY A 274 -9.67 -10.01 10.74
C GLY A 274 -10.36 -10.85 11.80
N GLY A 275 -11.08 -10.24 12.74
CA GLY A 275 -11.67 -10.95 13.86
C GLY A 275 -10.64 -11.70 14.71
N ARG A 276 -11.06 -12.78 15.39
CA ARG A 276 -10.20 -13.63 16.21
C ARG A 276 -9.12 -14.35 15.42
N ASP A 277 -9.42 -14.73 14.19
CA ASP A 277 -8.50 -15.48 13.33
C ASP A 277 -7.32 -14.65 12.84
N GLY A 278 -7.41 -13.32 12.95
CA GLY A 278 -6.32 -12.40 12.65
C GLY A 278 -5.32 -12.23 13.80
N GLU A 279 -5.69 -12.52 15.04
CA GLU A 279 -4.88 -12.21 16.24
C GLU A 279 -3.51 -12.91 16.23
N GLN A 280 -2.47 -12.17 16.66
CA GLN A 280 -1.09 -12.64 16.76
C GLN A 280 -0.49 -12.18 18.11
N SER A 281 0.30 -13.03 18.77
CA SER A 281 0.81 -12.78 20.12
C SER A 281 1.63 -11.48 20.24
N LEU A 282 2.48 -11.16 19.26
CA LEU A 282 3.30 -9.95 19.31
C LEU A 282 2.48 -8.68 19.10
N THR A 283 1.45 -8.72 18.24
CA THR A 283 0.52 -7.60 18.05
C THR A 283 -0.41 -7.43 19.24
N ASP A 284 -0.87 -8.53 19.85
CA ASP A 284 -1.67 -8.51 21.08
C ASP A 284 -0.88 -7.83 22.21
N ARG A 285 0.41 -8.16 22.33
CA ARG A 285 1.33 -7.52 23.28
C ARG A 285 1.47 -6.01 22.99
N ALA A 286 1.60 -5.61 21.72
CA ALA A 286 1.69 -4.21 21.35
C ALA A 286 0.41 -3.42 21.70
N VAL A 287 -0.77 -4.02 21.49
CA VAL A 287 -2.06 -3.45 21.90
C VAL A 287 -2.12 -3.27 23.42
N LEU A 288 -1.79 -4.33 24.18
CA LEU A 288 -1.82 -4.32 25.64
C LEU A 288 -0.86 -3.28 26.24
N GLU A 289 0.41 -3.22 25.76
CA GLU A 289 1.41 -2.28 26.29
C GLU A 289 1.11 -0.82 25.93
N THR A 290 0.20 -0.56 25.00
CA THR A 290 -0.25 0.78 24.60
C THR A 290 -1.72 1.05 24.92
N GLU A 291 -2.35 0.20 25.74
CA GLU A 291 -3.76 0.32 26.10
C GLU A 291 -4.11 1.73 26.56
N GLY A 292 -5.23 2.26 26.06
CA GLY A 292 -5.72 3.59 26.38
C GLY A 292 -4.89 4.77 25.88
N LEU A 293 -3.81 4.55 25.08
CA LEU A 293 -3.00 5.64 24.51
C LEU A 293 -3.56 6.11 23.17
N PHE A 294 -3.76 7.42 23.03
CA PHE A 294 -4.22 8.09 21.81
C PHE A 294 -3.27 9.19 21.37
N ALA A 295 -3.12 9.37 20.07
CA ALA A 295 -2.48 10.55 19.51
C ALA A 295 -3.52 11.68 19.41
N THR A 296 -3.22 12.83 20.01
CA THR A 296 -4.13 13.97 20.11
C THR A 296 -3.50 15.26 19.58
N TYR A 297 -4.33 16.14 19.06
CA TYR A 297 -3.97 17.50 18.70
C TYR A 297 -5.04 18.45 19.26
N GLY A 298 -4.63 19.46 20.01
CA GLY A 298 -5.58 20.33 20.74
C GLY A 298 -6.51 19.56 21.71
N GLY A 299 -6.02 18.47 22.30
CA GLY A 299 -6.79 17.64 23.24
C GLY A 299 -7.83 16.71 22.60
N ARG A 300 -7.86 16.59 21.26
CA ARG A 300 -8.78 15.70 20.52
C ARG A 300 -8.01 14.62 19.78
N PRO A 301 -8.55 13.38 19.67
CA PRO A 301 -7.97 12.34 18.81
C PRO A 301 -7.84 12.84 17.38
N ILE A 302 -6.69 12.58 16.76
CA ILE A 302 -6.42 12.99 15.39
C ILE A 302 -7.01 11.98 14.37
N GLN A 303 -7.10 12.41 13.11
CA GLN A 303 -7.26 11.48 11.99
C GLN A 303 -5.92 10.78 11.75
N ALA A 304 -5.66 9.73 12.52
CA ALA A 304 -4.38 9.02 12.49
C ALA A 304 -4.31 8.09 11.27
N LEU A 305 -4.25 8.68 10.07
CA LEU A 305 -4.13 7.95 8.81
C LEU A 305 -2.78 7.22 8.73
N PHE A 306 -2.77 6.06 8.14
CA PHE A 306 -1.56 5.28 7.90
C PHE A 306 -1.63 4.53 6.57
N MET A 307 -0.49 4.12 6.05
CA MET A 307 -0.38 3.43 4.77
C MET A 307 0.79 2.45 4.77
N ALA A 308 0.78 1.51 3.82
CA ALA A 308 1.81 0.48 3.74
C ALA A 308 3.22 1.06 3.49
N ASN A 309 3.35 1.96 2.51
CA ASN A 309 4.66 2.53 2.15
C ASN A 309 4.48 3.91 1.49
N CYS A 310 5.21 4.92 1.95
CA CYS A 310 5.07 6.30 1.45
C CYS A 310 5.94 6.62 0.23
N GLY A 311 6.84 5.72 -0.17
CA GLY A 311 7.79 5.95 -1.25
C GLY A 311 8.86 6.98 -0.88
N GLY A 312 9.22 7.07 0.41
CA GLY A 312 10.29 7.92 0.93
C GLY A 312 9.86 9.27 1.46
N HIS A 313 8.66 9.74 1.15
CA HIS A 313 8.04 10.94 1.72
C HIS A 313 6.54 10.77 1.90
N THR A 314 6.01 11.21 3.03
CA THR A 314 4.58 11.45 3.14
C THR A 314 4.20 12.74 2.41
N THR A 315 2.94 13.08 2.35
CA THR A 315 2.44 14.30 1.71
C THR A 315 1.51 15.06 2.64
N ASP A 316 1.23 16.32 2.33
CA ASP A 316 0.26 17.12 3.07
C ASP A 316 -1.17 16.70 2.75
N VAL A 317 -2.06 16.77 3.75
CA VAL A 317 -3.47 16.38 3.59
C VAL A 317 -4.17 17.20 2.51
N GLY A 318 -3.83 18.47 2.38
CA GLY A 318 -4.40 19.37 1.37
C GLY A 318 -4.20 18.91 -0.08
N GLN A 319 -3.11 18.17 -0.33
CA GLN A 319 -2.77 17.67 -1.66
C GLN A 319 -3.51 16.36 -2.03
N VAL A 320 -4.14 15.69 -1.07
CA VAL A 320 -4.78 14.38 -1.28
C VAL A 320 -6.29 14.44 -1.10
N PHE A 321 -6.75 15.04 -0.01
CA PHE A 321 -8.16 15.11 0.38
C PHE A 321 -8.70 16.53 0.48
N GLY A 322 -7.86 17.55 0.25
CA GLY A 322 -8.21 18.94 0.54
C GLY A 322 -8.17 19.24 2.05
N GLY A 323 -8.41 20.51 2.42
CA GLY A 323 -8.44 20.94 3.82
C GLY A 323 -7.07 21.06 4.48
N GLN A 324 -7.07 21.27 5.79
CA GLN A 324 -5.86 21.44 6.61
C GLN A 324 -5.92 20.55 7.85
N ALA A 325 -4.83 19.82 8.09
CA ALA A 325 -4.60 19.10 9.34
C ALA A 325 -3.14 19.32 9.74
N PRO A 326 -2.85 20.14 10.77
CA PRO A 326 -1.49 20.52 11.13
C PRO A 326 -0.55 19.34 11.45
N TYR A 327 -1.11 18.20 11.76
CA TYR A 327 -0.45 16.95 12.07
C TYR A 327 -0.34 15.97 10.89
N LEU A 328 -0.97 16.25 9.75
CA LEU A 328 -0.84 15.45 8.49
C LEU A 328 -0.04 16.24 7.47
N ARG A 329 1.26 16.34 7.73
CA ARG A 329 2.23 17.06 6.90
C ARG A 329 3.15 16.12 6.16
N ALA A 330 3.74 16.64 5.10
CA ALA A 330 4.83 15.95 4.41
C ALA A 330 6.03 15.80 5.33
N VAL A 331 6.44 14.57 5.61
CA VAL A 331 7.66 14.25 6.37
C VAL A 331 8.54 13.30 5.58
N SER A 332 9.84 13.42 5.77
CA SER A 332 10.82 12.53 5.17
C SER A 332 10.76 11.14 5.81
N CYS A 333 10.90 10.08 5.03
CA CYS A 333 10.91 8.69 5.50
C CYS A 333 12.31 8.07 5.36
N TYR A 334 13.36 8.79 5.77
CA TYR A 334 14.74 8.28 5.78
C TYR A 334 15.55 8.88 6.90
N ALA A 335 16.55 8.12 7.34
CA ALA A 335 17.45 8.52 8.42
C ALA A 335 18.33 9.72 8.00
N PRO A 336 18.56 10.70 8.88
CA PRO A 336 19.55 11.74 8.64
C PRO A 336 20.97 11.17 8.46
N LYS A 337 21.25 10.01 9.07
CA LYS A 337 22.47 9.22 8.90
C LYS A 337 22.09 7.76 8.81
N PRO A 338 22.51 7.04 7.74
CA PRO A 338 22.18 5.64 7.60
C PRO A 338 22.86 4.80 8.69
N VAL A 339 22.12 3.85 9.25
CA VAL A 339 22.70 2.82 10.11
C VAL A 339 23.25 1.72 9.21
N THR A 340 24.57 1.56 9.19
CA THR A 340 25.19 0.41 8.54
C THR A 340 25.02 -0.82 9.42
N LEU A 341 24.21 -1.77 8.98
CA LEU A 341 24.16 -3.08 9.62
C LEU A 341 25.46 -3.84 9.31
N PRO A 342 26.22 -4.29 10.30
CA PRO A 342 27.41 -5.09 10.04
C PRO A 342 26.99 -6.41 9.40
N TYR A 343 27.43 -6.63 8.18
CA TYR A 343 27.38 -7.95 7.55
C TYR A 343 28.51 -8.82 8.09
N ALA A 344 28.20 -9.99 8.60
CA ALA A 344 29.21 -11.03 8.80
C ALA A 344 29.59 -11.58 7.43
N SER A 345 30.69 -11.11 6.86
CA SER A 345 31.21 -11.60 5.59
C SER A 345 31.72 -13.01 5.79
N GLY A 346 31.03 -13.99 5.18
CA GLY A 346 31.64 -15.29 4.92
C GLY A 346 32.88 -15.11 4.04
N VAL A 347 33.84 -16.01 4.15
CA VAL A 347 35.10 -15.97 3.39
C VAL A 347 34.78 -16.00 1.90
N ALA A 348 35.01 -14.89 1.21
CA ALA A 348 34.87 -14.81 -0.23
C ALA A 348 36.07 -15.53 -0.88
N VAL A 349 35.80 -16.51 -1.73
CA VAL A 349 36.82 -17.10 -2.59
C VAL A 349 36.85 -16.30 -3.89
N PRO A 350 38.00 -15.73 -4.28
CA PRO A 350 38.11 -15.05 -5.57
C PRO A 350 37.74 -16.01 -6.71
N LEU A 351 36.94 -15.54 -7.63
CA LEU A 351 36.51 -16.28 -8.82
C LEU A 351 37.60 -16.35 -9.90
N GLU A 352 38.88 -16.35 -9.54
CA GLU A 352 39.97 -16.39 -10.51
C GLU A 352 40.00 -17.65 -11.38
N SER A 353 39.42 -18.74 -10.92
CA SER A 353 39.31 -20.01 -11.67
C SER A 353 37.97 -20.20 -12.39
N ALA A 354 36.96 -19.45 -12.03
CA ALA A 354 35.70 -19.48 -12.75
C ALA A 354 35.85 -18.52 -13.93
N GLN A 355 36.02 -19.09 -15.13
CA GLN A 355 35.88 -18.39 -16.40
C GLN A 355 34.81 -17.31 -16.27
N PRO A 356 35.03 -16.13 -16.87
CA PRO A 356 34.07 -15.07 -16.77
C PRO A 356 32.72 -15.65 -17.14
N TRP A 357 31.89 -15.79 -16.14
CA TRP A 357 30.51 -16.13 -16.37
C TRP A 357 30.01 -15.04 -17.27
N LEU A 358 29.98 -15.39 -18.54
CA LEU A 358 29.23 -14.62 -19.48
C LEU A 358 27.86 -14.56 -18.85
N SER A 359 27.58 -13.45 -18.18
CA SER A 359 26.31 -13.31 -17.53
C SER A 359 25.27 -13.61 -18.59
N TRP A 360 24.15 -14.19 -18.22
CA TRP A 360 23.10 -14.50 -19.18
C TRP A 360 22.67 -13.22 -19.96
N GLU A 361 22.91 -12.01 -19.42
CA GLU A 361 22.76 -10.74 -20.14
C GLU A 361 23.69 -10.66 -21.36
N LEU A 362 24.95 -11.06 -21.21
CA LEU A 362 25.90 -11.09 -22.31
C LEU A 362 25.50 -12.13 -23.36
N LEU A 363 25.06 -13.31 -22.93
CA LEU A 363 24.56 -14.35 -23.83
C LEU A 363 23.30 -13.89 -24.56
N ARG A 364 22.39 -13.22 -23.85
CA ARG A 364 21.19 -12.63 -24.43
C ARG A 364 21.54 -11.52 -25.43
N LEU A 365 22.51 -10.67 -25.15
CA LEU A 365 23.03 -9.67 -26.10
C LEU A 365 23.66 -10.33 -27.32
N ALA A 366 24.43 -11.38 -27.16
CA ALA A 366 25.06 -12.11 -28.26
C ALA A 366 24.04 -12.77 -29.19
N SER A 367 22.86 -13.11 -28.71
CA SER A 367 21.81 -13.68 -29.54
C SER A 367 21.13 -12.67 -30.48
N VAL A 368 21.26 -11.35 -30.23
CA VAL A 368 20.50 -10.32 -30.99
C VAL A 368 21.27 -9.04 -31.33
N ALA A 369 22.32 -8.70 -30.60
CA ALA A 369 22.92 -7.36 -30.68
C ALA A 369 24.43 -7.34 -30.82
N ILE A 370 25.14 -8.38 -30.40
CA ILE A 370 26.61 -8.44 -30.48
C ILE A 370 27.09 -9.75 -31.13
N PRO A 371 28.20 -9.75 -31.84
CA PRO A 371 28.83 -10.97 -32.35
C PRO A 371 29.32 -11.87 -31.21
N THR A 372 29.24 -13.17 -31.41
CA THR A 372 29.62 -14.15 -30.38
C THR A 372 31.11 -14.14 -30.04
N ASP A 373 31.97 -13.74 -31.00
CA ASP A 373 33.41 -13.58 -30.76
C ASP A 373 33.74 -12.46 -29.76
N TRP A 374 32.79 -11.57 -29.49
CA TRP A 374 32.93 -10.56 -28.44
C TRP A 374 32.95 -11.15 -27.03
N LEU A 375 32.47 -12.37 -26.86
CA LEU A 375 32.43 -13.05 -25.59
C LEU A 375 33.77 -13.63 -25.12
N SER A 376 34.87 -13.41 -25.86
CA SER A 376 36.20 -13.81 -25.42
C SER A 376 36.66 -13.00 -24.19
N GLY A 377 37.34 -13.65 -23.26
CA GLY A 377 37.82 -13.00 -22.02
C GLY A 377 38.74 -11.81 -22.30
N GLU A 378 39.63 -11.95 -23.27
CA GLU A 378 40.55 -10.89 -23.69
C GLU A 378 39.80 -9.67 -24.24
N ARG A 379 38.83 -9.88 -25.12
CA ARG A 379 38.05 -8.79 -25.71
C ARG A 379 37.16 -8.09 -24.69
N LEU A 380 36.56 -8.86 -23.79
CA LEU A 380 35.73 -8.31 -22.73
C LEU A 380 36.51 -7.53 -21.67
N ALA A 381 37.79 -7.83 -21.49
CA ALA A 381 38.64 -7.14 -20.53
C ALA A 381 39.14 -5.78 -20.99
N ARG A 382 39.20 -5.51 -22.32
CA ARG A 382 39.67 -4.25 -22.83
C ARG A 382 38.75 -3.07 -22.51
N PRO A 383 39.24 -1.85 -22.47
CA PRO A 383 38.40 -0.67 -22.33
C PRO A 383 37.32 -0.58 -23.41
N ALA A 384 36.10 -0.24 -23.01
CA ALA A 384 35.00 -0.01 -23.92
C ALA A 384 35.09 1.37 -24.56
N THR A 385 34.75 1.45 -25.85
CA THR A 385 34.60 2.71 -26.54
C THR A 385 33.12 2.95 -26.90
N PHE A 386 32.75 4.20 -27.14
CA PHE A 386 31.43 4.53 -27.68
C PHE A 386 31.19 3.88 -29.05
N GLY A 387 32.26 3.68 -29.84
CA GLY A 387 32.20 3.00 -31.12
C GLY A 387 31.77 1.52 -31.01
N ASP A 388 32.26 0.81 -29.99
CA ASP A 388 31.90 -0.58 -29.73
C ASP A 388 30.40 -0.74 -29.43
N LEU A 389 29.83 0.22 -28.77
CA LEU A 389 28.46 0.13 -28.26
C LEU A 389 27.42 0.74 -29.20
N ALA A 390 27.84 1.53 -30.18
CA ALA A 390 26.93 2.23 -31.10
C ALA A 390 25.99 1.25 -31.86
N GLN A 391 26.54 0.15 -32.37
CA GLN A 391 25.79 -0.86 -33.10
C GLN A 391 24.86 -1.67 -32.18
N PRO A 392 25.33 -2.23 -31.04
CA PRO A 392 24.47 -2.90 -30.09
C PRO A 392 23.30 -2.03 -29.56
N VAL A 393 23.55 -0.78 -29.25
CA VAL A 393 22.53 0.18 -28.83
C VAL A 393 21.49 0.38 -29.92
N ARG A 394 21.91 0.60 -31.16
CA ARG A 394 21.01 0.78 -32.30
C ARG A 394 20.17 -0.47 -32.56
N ALA A 395 20.77 -1.66 -32.50
CA ALA A 395 20.08 -2.92 -32.67
C ALA A 395 18.96 -3.11 -31.62
N LEU A 396 19.25 -2.79 -30.35
CA LEU A 396 18.24 -2.87 -29.30
C LEU A 396 17.16 -1.79 -29.42
N GLN A 397 17.51 -0.57 -29.81
CA GLN A 397 16.51 0.48 -30.07
C GLN A 397 15.54 0.08 -31.17
N GLN A 398 16.05 -0.48 -32.27
CA GLN A 398 15.23 -1.00 -33.36
C GLN A 398 14.32 -2.14 -32.89
N ARG A 399 14.86 -3.12 -32.17
CA ARG A 399 14.12 -4.25 -31.63
C ARG A 399 12.98 -3.79 -30.70
N LEU A 400 13.22 -2.78 -29.86
CA LEU A 400 12.27 -2.23 -28.90
C LEU A 400 11.34 -1.17 -29.51
N ALA A 401 11.47 -0.88 -30.79
CA ALA A 401 10.76 0.20 -31.49
C ALA A 401 10.88 1.56 -30.77
N LEU A 402 12.05 1.84 -30.20
CA LEU A 402 12.34 3.12 -29.57
C LEU A 402 12.76 4.17 -30.60
N GLU A 403 12.56 5.43 -30.22
CA GLU A 403 13.16 6.54 -30.95
C GLU A 403 14.68 6.37 -31.00
N ALA A 404 15.25 6.42 -32.21
CA ALA A 404 16.69 6.31 -32.39
C ALA A 404 17.41 7.55 -31.79
N ARG A 405 18.06 7.35 -30.67
CA ARG A 405 18.89 8.37 -30.00
C ARG A 405 20.33 7.96 -30.11
N PRO A 406 21.20 8.86 -30.54
CA PRO A 406 22.63 8.56 -30.62
C PRO A 406 23.19 8.32 -29.21
N LEU A 407 24.15 7.42 -29.12
CA LEU A 407 24.96 7.28 -27.92
C LEU A 407 25.89 8.51 -27.86
N ASN A 408 25.65 9.39 -26.88
CA ASN A 408 26.47 10.58 -26.70
C ASN A 408 27.89 10.20 -26.32
N ARG A 409 28.89 10.84 -26.95
CA ARG A 409 30.31 10.57 -26.74
C ARG A 409 30.91 11.38 -25.59
N ASP A 410 30.15 12.35 -25.08
CA ASP A 410 30.59 13.22 -23.97
C ASP A 410 30.15 12.67 -22.65
N GLY A 411 31.04 12.57 -21.67
CA GLY A 411 30.74 12.18 -20.31
C GLY A 411 30.82 10.67 -20.01
N ASN A 412 30.18 10.27 -18.92
CA ASN A 412 30.22 8.90 -18.42
C ASN A 412 29.45 7.93 -19.36
N LEU A 413 30.10 6.84 -19.75
CA LEU A 413 29.55 5.86 -20.68
C LEU A 413 28.24 5.22 -20.19
N TYR A 414 28.09 4.93 -18.88
CA TYR A 414 26.87 4.35 -18.32
C TYR A 414 25.68 5.33 -18.41
N LEU A 415 25.94 6.60 -18.14
CA LEU A 415 24.92 7.64 -18.30
C LEU A 415 24.55 7.81 -19.78
N GLY A 416 25.53 7.75 -20.67
CA GLY A 416 25.31 7.80 -22.13
C GLY A 416 24.41 6.67 -22.60
N LEU A 417 24.66 5.44 -22.16
CA LEU A 417 23.81 4.28 -22.45
C LEU A 417 22.38 4.49 -21.94
N ALA A 418 22.22 4.89 -20.69
CA ALA A 418 20.90 5.10 -20.11
C ALA A 418 20.11 6.22 -20.82
N LYS A 419 20.79 7.32 -21.20
CA LYS A 419 20.19 8.42 -21.97
C LYS A 419 19.74 7.97 -23.36
N ALA A 420 20.52 7.10 -24.03
CA ALA A 420 20.17 6.56 -25.34
C ALA A 420 18.85 5.76 -25.31
N PHE A 421 18.50 5.15 -24.17
CA PHE A 421 17.23 4.45 -23.96
C PHE A 421 16.15 5.31 -23.27
N GLY A 422 16.41 6.59 -23.01
CA GLY A 422 15.40 7.52 -22.48
C GLY A 422 15.21 7.51 -20.97
N PHE A 423 16.09 6.84 -20.20
CA PHE A 423 15.97 6.71 -18.75
C PHE A 423 16.08 8.04 -17.99
N GLN A 424 16.69 9.07 -18.58
CA GLN A 424 16.75 10.39 -17.95
C GLN A 424 15.38 11.01 -17.64
N ARG A 425 14.33 10.56 -18.34
CA ARG A 425 12.95 11.03 -18.10
C ARG A 425 12.29 10.43 -16.85
N LEU A 426 12.89 9.37 -16.28
CA LEU A 426 12.33 8.62 -15.17
C LEU A 426 12.76 9.16 -13.81
N VAL A 427 13.88 9.88 -13.73
CA VAL A 427 14.51 10.21 -12.44
C VAL A 427 13.85 11.36 -11.72
N GLU A 428 13.17 12.22 -12.45
CA GLU A 428 12.50 13.37 -11.87
C GLU A 428 11.36 12.94 -10.95
N GLY A 429 11.45 13.30 -9.65
CA GLY A 429 10.51 12.85 -8.62
C GLY A 429 10.61 11.38 -8.19
N GLN A 430 11.45 10.55 -8.86
CA GLN A 430 11.73 9.17 -8.44
C GLN A 430 12.96 9.11 -7.53
N GLU A 431 13.92 9.98 -7.76
CA GLU A 431 15.18 10.06 -7.03
C GLU A 431 15.29 11.40 -6.30
N ARG A 432 16.04 11.43 -5.22
CA ARG A 432 16.27 12.63 -4.40
C ARG A 432 17.75 12.90 -4.27
N PRO A 433 18.18 14.16 -4.12
CA PRO A 433 19.60 14.49 -3.94
C PRO A 433 20.26 13.75 -2.76
N GLN A 434 19.51 13.50 -1.69
CA GLN A 434 19.98 12.76 -0.51
C GLN A 434 20.26 11.29 -0.82
N ASP A 435 19.40 10.63 -1.60
CA ASP A 435 19.61 9.26 -2.02
C ASP A 435 20.84 9.17 -2.94
N ALA A 436 21.00 10.12 -3.86
CA ALA A 436 22.16 10.19 -4.71
C ALA A 436 23.47 10.37 -3.90
N ALA A 437 23.45 11.23 -2.89
CA ALA A 437 24.61 11.43 -2.01
C ALA A 437 24.94 10.19 -1.17
N TYR A 438 23.93 9.39 -0.79
CA TYR A 438 24.14 8.13 -0.07
C TYR A 438 24.82 7.07 -0.93
N PHE A 439 24.33 6.86 -2.16
CA PHE A 439 24.86 5.82 -3.04
C PHE A 439 26.18 6.20 -3.69
N LEU A 440 26.42 7.48 -3.90
CA LEU A 440 27.44 8.03 -4.78
C LEU A 440 28.22 9.14 -4.06
N PRO A 441 28.81 8.87 -2.89
CA PRO A 441 29.52 9.89 -2.11
C PRO A 441 30.69 10.46 -2.91
N ASP A 442 31.30 9.67 -3.79
CA ASP A 442 32.51 10.01 -4.55
C ASP A 442 32.23 10.40 -6.02
N LEU A 443 30.95 10.56 -6.41
CA LEU A 443 30.67 11.00 -7.77
C LEU A 443 31.19 12.43 -7.97
N THR A 444 32.02 12.61 -8.99
CA THR A 444 32.76 13.86 -9.23
C THR A 444 31.88 15.11 -9.25
N THR A 445 32.44 16.23 -8.83
CA THR A 445 31.78 17.54 -8.77
C THR A 445 31.29 18.08 -10.11
N GLU A 446 31.78 17.52 -11.21
CA GLU A 446 31.43 17.91 -12.58
C GLU A 446 30.08 17.34 -13.07
N ALA A 447 29.54 16.30 -12.41
CA ALA A 447 28.27 15.72 -12.81
C ALA A 447 27.10 16.67 -12.50
N THR A 448 26.20 16.87 -13.46
CA THR A 448 24.98 17.65 -13.26
C THR A 448 24.08 17.00 -12.20
N THR A 449 23.19 17.78 -11.58
CA THR A 449 22.20 17.22 -10.66
C THR A 449 21.39 16.10 -11.31
N GLN A 450 20.99 16.27 -12.56
CA GLN A 450 20.25 15.25 -13.31
C GLN A 450 21.07 13.97 -13.54
N ASP A 451 22.36 14.11 -13.81
CA ASP A 451 23.27 12.96 -13.97
C ASP A 451 23.44 12.19 -12.64
N ARG A 452 23.53 12.90 -11.52
CA ARG A 452 23.59 12.29 -10.18
C ARG A 452 22.33 11.52 -9.85
N LEU A 453 21.16 12.08 -10.13
CA LEU A 453 19.88 11.43 -9.95
C LEU A 453 19.74 10.21 -10.86
N LEU A 454 20.18 10.31 -12.12
CA LEU A 454 20.18 9.18 -13.05
C LEU A 454 21.13 8.08 -12.58
N ALA A 455 22.31 8.42 -12.09
CA ALA A 455 23.25 7.45 -11.54
C ALA A 455 22.69 6.76 -10.30
N ALA A 456 22.02 7.48 -9.38
CA ALA A 456 21.34 6.90 -8.24
C ALA A 456 20.23 5.94 -8.66
N PHE A 457 19.40 6.33 -9.62
CA PHE A 457 18.35 5.49 -10.19
C PHE A 457 18.93 4.18 -10.77
N LEU A 458 19.98 4.27 -11.57
CA LEU A 458 20.64 3.11 -12.18
C LEU A 458 21.25 2.18 -11.12
N THR A 459 21.83 2.75 -10.07
CA THR A 459 22.40 1.99 -8.95
C THR A 459 21.32 1.25 -8.16
N ARG A 460 20.27 1.95 -7.82
CA ARG A 460 19.13 1.42 -7.09
C ARG A 460 18.43 0.28 -7.84
N ARG A 461 18.34 0.40 -9.16
CA ARG A 461 17.82 -0.64 -10.05
C ARG A 461 18.78 -1.81 -10.27
N GLY A 462 20.02 -1.72 -9.77
CA GLY A 462 21.05 -2.73 -9.99
C GLY A 462 21.57 -2.75 -11.43
N VAL A 463 21.34 -1.69 -12.20
CA VAL A 463 21.85 -1.55 -13.57
C VAL A 463 23.34 -1.26 -13.55
N VAL A 464 23.76 -0.31 -12.71
CA VAL A 464 25.17 0.05 -12.52
C VAL A 464 25.51 -0.09 -11.02
N PRO A 465 26.58 -0.79 -10.64
CA PRO A 465 26.97 -0.88 -9.24
C PRO A 465 27.52 0.46 -8.72
N ALA A 466 27.31 0.75 -7.43
CA ALA A 466 27.74 2.02 -6.82
C ALA A 466 29.23 2.31 -7.00
N SER A 467 30.09 1.29 -6.82
CA SER A 467 31.54 1.43 -6.97
C SER A 467 32.00 1.77 -8.39
N ALA A 468 31.17 1.50 -9.39
CA ALA A 468 31.51 1.81 -10.78
C ALA A 468 31.48 3.32 -11.07
N TRP A 469 30.89 4.13 -10.20
CA TRP A 469 30.85 5.58 -10.35
C TRP A 469 32.10 6.27 -9.81
N ALA A 470 32.77 5.65 -8.82
CA ALA A 470 34.01 6.16 -8.22
C ALA A 470 35.29 5.61 -8.90
N ALA A 471 35.14 4.67 -9.84
CA ALA A 471 36.29 4.03 -10.47
C ALA A 471 37.09 5.01 -11.34
N SER A 472 38.39 5.11 -11.09
CA SER A 472 39.34 5.82 -11.93
C SER A 472 39.76 5.03 -13.18
N GLU A 473 39.52 3.72 -13.17
CA GLU A 473 39.87 2.83 -14.27
C GLU A 473 38.87 2.93 -15.43
N PRO A 474 39.34 2.79 -16.68
CA PRO A 474 38.46 2.76 -17.83
C PRO A 474 37.42 1.65 -17.74
N ILE A 475 36.17 1.95 -18.07
CA ILE A 475 35.09 0.98 -18.12
C ILE A 475 35.44 -0.11 -19.15
N SER A 476 35.50 -1.37 -18.73
CA SER A 476 35.75 -2.49 -19.64
C SER A 476 34.54 -2.77 -20.55
N LEU A 477 34.80 -3.36 -21.72
CA LEU A 477 33.73 -3.76 -22.65
C LEU A 477 32.73 -4.68 -21.98
N ARG A 478 33.18 -5.59 -21.07
CA ARG A 478 32.33 -6.43 -20.28
C ARG A 478 31.34 -5.63 -19.44
N GLN A 479 31.83 -4.67 -18.66
CA GLN A 479 30.99 -3.84 -17.80
C GLN A 479 29.97 -3.05 -18.60
N ALA A 480 30.39 -2.47 -19.71
CA ALA A 480 29.52 -1.70 -20.60
C ALA A 480 28.41 -2.57 -21.21
N LEU A 481 28.73 -3.77 -21.67
CA LEU A 481 27.76 -4.71 -22.22
C LEU A 481 26.82 -5.27 -21.14
N GLN A 482 27.32 -5.52 -19.94
CA GLN A 482 26.46 -5.92 -18.82
C GLN A 482 25.45 -4.84 -18.48
N VAL A 483 25.87 -3.57 -18.43
CA VAL A 483 24.95 -2.45 -18.22
C VAL A 483 23.96 -2.34 -19.37
N LEU A 484 24.39 -2.49 -20.61
CA LEU A 484 23.49 -2.50 -21.76
C LEU A 484 22.43 -3.62 -21.67
N GLY A 485 22.84 -4.82 -21.28
CA GLY A 485 21.94 -5.96 -21.10
C GLY A 485 20.93 -5.72 -19.96
N ARG A 486 21.37 -5.09 -18.87
CA ARG A 486 20.50 -4.72 -17.75
C ARG A 486 19.50 -3.61 -18.12
N LEU A 487 19.93 -2.61 -18.90
CA LEU A 487 19.03 -1.59 -19.45
C LEU A 487 17.97 -2.23 -20.37
N TRP A 488 18.41 -3.18 -21.19
CA TRP A 488 17.47 -3.95 -22.03
C TRP A 488 16.48 -4.74 -21.19
N GLN A 489 16.93 -5.36 -20.11
CA GLN A 489 16.07 -6.10 -19.20
C GLN A 489 15.01 -5.21 -18.53
N GLU A 490 15.33 -3.97 -18.21
CA GLU A 490 14.35 -3.01 -17.68
C GLU A 490 13.23 -2.72 -18.67
N LEU A 491 13.52 -2.77 -19.97
CA LEU A 491 12.58 -2.45 -21.04
C LEU A 491 11.84 -3.68 -21.58
N GLU A 492 12.48 -4.83 -21.55
CA GLU A 492 11.90 -6.10 -22.00
C GLU A 492 12.18 -7.18 -20.95
N ALA A 493 11.16 -7.50 -20.16
CA ALA A 493 11.30 -8.37 -19.03
C ALA A 493 11.83 -9.77 -19.39
N PHE A 494 12.98 -10.09 -18.86
CA PHE A 494 13.42 -11.46 -18.67
C PHE A 494 13.34 -11.75 -17.18
N THR A 495 12.68 -12.82 -16.79
CA THR A 495 12.39 -13.09 -15.38
C THR A 495 13.25 -14.28 -14.92
N PRO A 496 14.42 -14.04 -14.29
CA PRO A 496 14.98 -15.07 -13.42
C PRO A 496 13.97 -15.38 -12.31
N GLY A 497 14.02 -16.59 -11.76
CA GLY A 497 13.26 -16.88 -10.57
C GLY A 497 13.65 -15.90 -9.47
N GLU A 498 12.69 -15.30 -8.82
CA GLU A 498 12.90 -14.41 -7.67
C GLU A 498 12.09 -14.88 -6.47
N GLY A 499 12.66 -14.78 -5.28
CA GLY A 499 11.97 -15.12 -4.06
C GLY A 499 12.77 -14.77 -2.81
N SER A 500 12.27 -15.22 -1.68
CA SER A 500 12.93 -15.05 -0.39
C SER A 500 13.20 -16.39 0.26
N LEU A 501 14.34 -16.50 0.95
CA LEU A 501 14.69 -17.70 1.70
C LEU A 501 13.79 -17.85 2.92
N LEU A 502 13.24 -19.05 3.10
CA LEU A 502 12.50 -19.46 4.28
C LEU A 502 13.39 -20.24 5.25
N LEU A 503 12.90 -20.37 6.50
CA LEU A 503 13.61 -21.07 7.61
C LEU A 503 14.00 -22.53 7.30
N ASP A 504 13.21 -23.21 6.48
CA ASP A 504 13.37 -24.63 6.12
C ASP A 504 14.19 -24.86 4.85
N ARG A 505 15.03 -23.90 4.45
CA ARG A 505 15.82 -23.93 3.21
C ARG A 505 14.97 -24.01 1.93
N GLN A 506 13.82 -23.45 1.96
CA GLN A 506 12.96 -23.31 0.79
C GLN A 506 12.97 -21.85 0.32
N VAL A 507 12.69 -21.64 -0.96
CA VAL A 507 12.51 -20.31 -1.52
C VAL A 507 11.03 -20.10 -1.80
N ARG A 508 10.45 -19.08 -1.19
CA ARG A 508 9.11 -18.62 -1.55
C ARG A 508 9.21 -17.81 -2.84
N ARG A 509 8.59 -18.29 -3.89
CA ARG A 509 8.51 -17.55 -5.17
C ARG A 509 7.71 -16.26 -5.00
N LYS A 510 8.21 -15.18 -5.59
CA LYS A 510 7.50 -13.91 -5.63
C LYS A 510 6.26 -13.95 -6.55
N ARG A 511 6.27 -14.81 -7.58
CA ARG A 511 5.15 -15.06 -8.51
C ARG A 511 5.12 -16.53 -8.93
N GLY A 512 3.92 -17.08 -9.07
CA GLY A 512 3.70 -18.35 -9.79
C GLY A 512 3.70 -19.62 -8.95
N GLY A 513 2.83 -19.72 -7.96
CA GLY A 513 2.50 -20.95 -7.24
C GLY A 513 2.60 -20.82 -5.71
N PRO A 514 1.70 -21.48 -4.98
CA PRO A 514 1.66 -21.43 -3.52
C PRO A 514 2.79 -22.23 -2.86
N GLU A 515 3.38 -23.20 -3.55
CA GLU A 515 4.37 -24.11 -2.98
C GLU A 515 5.78 -23.51 -2.98
N PRO A 516 6.47 -23.48 -1.84
CA PRO A 516 7.88 -23.14 -1.77
C PRO A 516 8.72 -24.15 -2.57
N LEU A 517 9.82 -23.69 -3.16
CA LEU A 517 10.75 -24.55 -3.87
C LEU A 517 11.89 -24.97 -2.95
N PRO A 518 12.19 -26.26 -2.84
CA PRO A 518 13.38 -26.71 -2.13
C PRO A 518 14.64 -26.25 -2.87
N LEU A 519 15.64 -25.81 -2.12
CA LEU A 519 16.97 -25.56 -2.68
C LEU A 519 17.68 -26.89 -2.97
N ALA A 520 18.39 -26.95 -4.10
CA ALA A 520 19.18 -28.14 -4.43
C ALA A 520 20.25 -28.43 -3.36
N PRO A 521 20.54 -29.71 -3.07
CA PRO A 521 21.57 -30.06 -2.12
C PRO A 521 22.96 -29.52 -2.48
N THR A 522 23.25 -29.37 -3.77
CA THR A 522 24.48 -28.85 -4.34
C THR A 522 24.29 -27.44 -4.87
N LEU A 523 23.87 -26.55 -3.99
CA LEU A 523 23.59 -25.17 -4.37
C LEU A 523 24.88 -24.38 -4.59
N LEU A 524 25.02 -23.80 -5.77
CA LEU A 524 26.04 -22.81 -6.04
C LEU A 524 25.53 -21.44 -5.55
N VAL A 525 26.16 -20.90 -4.51
CA VAL A 525 25.80 -19.59 -3.99
C VAL A 525 26.75 -18.55 -4.53
N VAL A 526 26.19 -17.57 -5.22
CA VAL A 526 26.94 -16.45 -5.79
C VAL A 526 26.47 -15.16 -5.12
N GLU A 527 27.39 -14.41 -4.56
CA GLU A 527 27.14 -13.06 -4.06
C GLU A 527 27.43 -12.03 -5.13
N GLU A 528 26.52 -11.12 -5.36
CA GLU A 528 26.74 -9.93 -6.18
C GLU A 528 27.39 -8.86 -5.31
N GLY A 529 28.66 -8.54 -5.61
CA GLY A 529 29.40 -7.47 -4.95
C GLY A 529 28.85 -6.08 -5.28
N PRO A 530 29.26 -5.03 -4.53
CA PRO A 530 28.85 -3.67 -4.81
C PRO A 530 29.30 -3.16 -6.18
N ASP A 531 30.37 -3.77 -6.71
CA ASP A 531 30.95 -3.49 -8.02
C ASP A 531 30.33 -4.31 -9.16
N GLY A 532 29.23 -5.05 -8.86
CA GLY A 532 28.61 -5.98 -9.80
C GLY A 532 29.46 -7.25 -10.03
N SER A 533 30.56 -7.42 -9.30
CA SER A 533 31.34 -8.66 -9.32
C SER A 533 30.54 -9.78 -8.69
N LEU A 534 30.52 -10.94 -9.35
CA LEU A 534 29.93 -12.14 -8.81
C LEU A 534 31.00 -12.91 -8.05
N ARG A 535 30.72 -13.25 -6.79
CA ARG A 535 31.63 -14.02 -5.94
C ARG A 535 30.99 -15.34 -5.57
N LEU A 536 31.71 -16.42 -5.81
CA LEU A 536 31.32 -17.72 -5.30
C LEU A 536 31.59 -17.75 -3.80
N LEU A 537 30.55 -18.04 -3.02
CA LEU A 537 30.68 -18.21 -1.58
C LEU A 537 30.82 -19.71 -1.25
N PRO A 538 31.96 -20.18 -0.72
CA PRO A 538 32.12 -21.58 -0.33
C PRO A 538 31.27 -21.95 0.90
N LYS A 539 30.95 -20.98 1.73
CA LYS A 539 29.96 -21.05 2.82
C LYS A 539 29.28 -19.71 2.92
N ALA A 540 27.98 -19.65 2.74
CA ALA A 540 27.19 -18.47 2.94
C ALA A 540 26.15 -18.72 4.02
N ASP A 541 26.17 -17.93 5.06
CA ASP A 541 25.03 -17.82 5.97
C ASP A 541 24.01 -16.90 5.30
N ILE A 542 23.17 -17.48 4.46
CA ILE A 542 22.08 -16.77 3.83
C ILE A 542 21.00 -16.57 4.89
N GLN A 543 20.67 -15.35 5.21
CA GLN A 543 19.68 -15.07 6.25
C GLN A 543 18.25 -15.29 5.72
N VAL A 544 17.38 -15.70 6.61
CA VAL A 544 15.94 -15.77 6.33
C VAL A 544 15.42 -14.39 5.95
N GLY A 545 14.67 -14.33 4.84
CA GLY A 545 14.21 -13.07 4.28
C GLY A 545 15.13 -12.49 3.20
N ASP A 546 16.37 -12.99 3.05
CA ASP A 546 17.24 -12.56 1.96
C ASP A 546 16.57 -12.76 0.60
N ARG A 547 16.69 -11.74 -0.25
CA ARG A 547 16.16 -11.82 -1.62
C ARG A 547 17.11 -12.58 -2.50
N LEU A 548 16.63 -13.68 -3.04
CA LEU A 548 17.36 -14.55 -3.92
C LEU A 548 16.85 -14.44 -5.35
N LYS A 549 17.77 -14.41 -6.30
CA LYS A 549 17.49 -14.72 -7.69
C LYS A 549 18.09 -16.09 -8.01
N TRP A 550 17.47 -16.82 -8.91
CA TRP A 550 18.02 -18.08 -9.41
C TRP A 550 17.82 -18.23 -10.91
N ILE A 551 18.71 -18.99 -11.50
CA ILE A 551 18.58 -19.43 -12.89
C ILE A 551 17.93 -20.81 -12.86
N PRO A 552 16.75 -21.01 -13.48
CA PRO A 552 16.12 -22.32 -13.56
C PRO A 552 17.03 -23.29 -14.31
N GLY A 553 17.32 -24.45 -13.69
CA GLY A 553 17.99 -25.56 -14.33
C GLY A 553 17.00 -26.68 -14.69
N GLU A 554 17.42 -27.65 -15.49
CA GLU A 554 16.66 -28.88 -15.71
C GLU A 554 16.55 -29.64 -14.37
N GLY A 555 15.37 -29.59 -13.73
CA GLY A 555 15.10 -30.24 -12.44
C GLY A 555 15.15 -29.35 -11.19
N GLY A 556 15.26 -28.02 -11.32
CA GLY A 556 15.18 -27.08 -10.20
C GLY A 556 16.21 -25.94 -10.23
N PRO A 557 16.21 -25.03 -9.25
CA PRO A 557 17.17 -23.94 -9.19
C PRO A 557 18.57 -24.47 -8.90
N THR A 558 19.49 -24.33 -9.86
CA THR A 558 20.88 -24.76 -9.75
C THR A 558 21.83 -23.68 -9.23
N GLN A 559 21.41 -22.41 -9.31
CA GLN A 559 22.20 -21.26 -8.89
C GLN A 559 21.31 -20.29 -8.13
N VAL A 560 21.82 -19.76 -7.03
CA VAL A 560 21.13 -18.70 -6.28
C VAL A 560 22.07 -17.50 -6.21
N LEU A 561 21.61 -16.37 -6.75
CA LEU A 561 22.30 -15.11 -6.61
C LEU A 561 21.75 -14.39 -5.38
N VAL A 562 22.56 -14.26 -4.36
CA VAL A 562 22.20 -13.48 -3.18
C VAL A 562 22.37 -12.00 -3.52
N ARG A 563 21.28 -11.26 -3.56
CA ARG A 563 21.37 -9.80 -3.59
C ARG A 563 21.77 -9.30 -2.20
N ARG A 564 22.70 -8.37 -2.15
CA ARG A 564 22.89 -7.58 -0.92
C ARG A 564 21.58 -6.95 -0.51
N LEU A 565 21.30 -7.03 0.78
CA LEU A 565 20.28 -6.20 1.38
C LEU A 565 20.61 -4.75 1.08
N ASP A 566 19.68 -4.15 0.44
CA ASP A 566 19.40 -2.75 0.41
C ASP A 566 20.01 -1.85 -0.65
N PRO A 567 19.44 -1.91 -1.85
CA PRO A 567 19.66 -0.85 -2.84
C PRO A 567 18.91 0.45 -2.52
N ASP A 568 18.06 0.52 -1.47
CA ASP A 568 17.18 1.67 -1.23
C ASP A 568 17.77 2.71 -0.27
N GLY A 569 19.05 2.64 0.02
CA GLY A 569 19.82 3.65 0.73
C GLY A 569 19.39 3.84 2.18
N ALA A 570 19.29 5.12 2.61
CA ALA A 570 18.91 5.52 3.96
C ALA A 570 17.40 5.53 4.23
N ALA A 571 16.57 5.13 3.26
CA ALA A 571 15.12 5.18 3.45
C ALA A 571 14.65 4.15 4.47
N TRP A 572 13.86 4.59 5.46
CA TRP A 572 13.26 3.69 6.44
C TRP A 572 12.23 2.75 5.85
N ASP A 573 11.63 3.12 4.72
CA ASP A 573 10.65 2.31 4.00
C ASP A 573 11.26 1.30 3.01
N ARG A 574 12.59 1.14 3.00
CA ARG A 574 13.34 0.22 2.14
C ARG A 574 12.99 -1.26 2.31
N TYR A 575 12.55 -1.65 3.48
CA TYR A 575 12.25 -3.05 3.80
C TYR A 575 11.02 -3.62 3.08
N ASN A 576 10.28 -2.80 2.36
CA ASN A 576 9.11 -3.24 1.61
C ASN A 576 9.43 -3.40 0.12
N PRO A 577 9.04 -4.51 -0.53
CA PRO A 577 9.21 -4.70 -1.97
C PRO A 577 8.45 -3.67 -2.82
N THR A 578 7.59 -2.87 -2.21
CA THR A 578 6.86 -1.78 -2.86
C THR A 578 7.49 -0.40 -2.68
N ALA A 579 8.64 -0.31 -1.99
CA ALA A 579 9.43 0.92 -1.95
C ALA A 579 9.76 1.41 -3.37
N HIS A 580 10.06 0.46 -4.26
CA HIS A 580 10.17 0.68 -5.70
C HIS A 580 9.42 -0.41 -6.46
N TRP A 581 8.65 -0.02 -7.47
CA TRP A 581 7.89 -0.95 -8.28
C TRP A 581 7.89 -0.56 -9.76
N ARG A 582 7.68 -1.56 -10.60
CA ARG A 582 7.50 -1.45 -12.03
C ARG A 582 6.20 -2.16 -12.40
N VAL A 583 5.37 -1.50 -13.19
CA VAL A 583 4.14 -2.06 -13.76
C VAL A 583 4.18 -1.85 -15.26
N GLU A 584 3.85 -2.87 -16.01
CA GLU A 584 3.81 -2.82 -17.46
C GLU A 584 2.42 -3.20 -17.95
N TYR A 585 1.90 -2.41 -18.87
CA TYR A 585 0.65 -2.66 -19.57
C TYR A 585 0.88 -2.71 -21.06
N THR A 586 0.21 -3.63 -21.75
CA THR A 586 -0.04 -3.49 -23.18
C THR A 586 -1.02 -2.34 -23.41
N GLU A 587 -1.13 -1.85 -24.64
CA GLU A 587 -2.12 -0.82 -25.01
C GLU A 587 -3.54 -1.25 -24.63
N SER A 588 -3.88 -2.51 -24.90
CA SER A 588 -5.20 -3.08 -24.58
C SER A 588 -5.46 -3.20 -23.08
N ASP A 589 -4.45 -3.60 -22.28
CA ASP A 589 -4.62 -3.77 -20.85
C ASP A 589 -4.79 -2.43 -20.13
N LEU A 590 -4.03 -1.40 -20.54
CA LEU A 590 -4.18 -0.07 -19.98
C LEU A 590 -5.55 0.52 -20.35
N LEU A 591 -5.96 0.37 -21.61
CA LEU A 591 -7.28 0.83 -22.05
C LEU A 591 -8.39 0.14 -21.28
N ALA A 592 -8.32 -1.19 -21.12
CA ALA A 592 -9.30 -1.96 -20.33
C ALA A 592 -9.34 -1.51 -18.86
N THR A 593 -8.19 -1.15 -18.29
CA THR A 593 -8.11 -0.67 -16.91
C THR A 593 -8.75 0.71 -16.76
N VAL A 594 -8.42 1.64 -17.65
CA VAL A 594 -8.96 3.00 -17.67
C VAL A 594 -10.46 3.01 -17.95
N SER A 595 -10.92 2.18 -18.90
CA SER A 595 -12.33 2.14 -19.34
C SER A 595 -13.31 1.68 -18.25
N LYS A 596 -12.81 1.09 -17.17
CA LYS A 596 -13.63 0.80 -15.98
C LYS A 596 -14.13 2.06 -15.27
N ARG A 597 -13.51 3.21 -15.52
CA ARG A 597 -13.79 4.49 -14.81
C ARG A 597 -14.08 5.65 -15.74
N ILE A 598 -13.46 5.70 -16.91
CA ILE A 598 -13.64 6.77 -17.90
C ILE A 598 -13.92 6.12 -19.25
N LYS A 599 -14.99 6.54 -19.92
CA LYS A 599 -15.33 6.07 -21.27
C LYS A 599 -14.39 6.72 -22.28
N VAL A 600 -13.44 5.96 -22.81
CA VAL A 600 -12.48 6.39 -23.84
C VAL A 600 -12.36 5.32 -24.92
N SER A 601 -12.16 5.75 -26.17
CA SER A 601 -12.00 4.86 -27.33
C SER A 601 -10.58 4.33 -27.51
N GLY A 602 -9.59 4.95 -26.86
CA GLY A 602 -8.18 4.59 -26.87
C GLY A 602 -7.37 5.67 -26.15
N ILE A 603 -6.11 5.42 -25.87
CA ILE A 603 -5.21 6.33 -25.16
C ILE A 603 -4.18 6.87 -26.14
N ARG A 604 -4.21 8.16 -26.46
CA ARG A 604 -3.21 8.82 -27.31
C ARG A 604 -2.00 9.24 -26.50
N ASP A 605 -2.24 9.89 -25.34
CA ASP A 605 -1.16 10.47 -24.53
C ASP A 605 -1.57 10.51 -23.03
N LEU A 606 -0.58 10.54 -22.17
CA LEU A 606 -0.71 10.83 -20.74
C LEU A 606 0.20 12.00 -20.40
N ARG A 607 -0.30 12.96 -19.62
CA ARG A 607 0.45 14.10 -19.07
C ARG A 607 0.20 14.19 -17.59
N ALA A 608 1.22 14.58 -16.81
CA ALA A 608 1.08 14.67 -15.37
C ALA A 608 1.71 15.95 -14.84
N ASP A 609 1.02 16.58 -13.91
CA ASP A 609 1.54 17.63 -13.06
C ASP A 609 1.95 17.05 -11.70
N TYR A 610 3.07 17.53 -11.16
CA TYR A 610 3.73 16.93 -10.01
C TYR A 610 3.91 17.96 -8.90
N ASN A 611 3.73 17.52 -7.66
CA ASN A 611 4.09 18.33 -6.51
C ASN A 611 5.61 18.26 -6.19
N ASN A 612 6.03 19.02 -5.16
CA ASN A 612 7.42 19.10 -4.72
C ASN A 612 8.01 17.78 -4.21
N GLN A 613 7.17 16.81 -3.84
CA GLN A 613 7.58 15.46 -3.43
C GLN A 613 7.59 14.47 -4.61
N GLY A 614 7.31 14.95 -5.83
CA GLY A 614 7.27 14.13 -7.05
C GLY A 614 6.02 13.26 -7.21
N ARG A 615 4.98 13.51 -6.42
CA ARG A 615 3.67 12.87 -6.52
C ARG A 615 2.85 13.51 -7.65
N VAL A 616 2.15 12.70 -8.42
CA VAL A 616 1.21 13.19 -9.45
C VAL A 616 -0.02 13.78 -8.76
N GLU A 617 -0.26 15.07 -8.95
CA GLU A 617 -1.43 15.80 -8.45
C GLU A 617 -2.57 15.82 -9.46
N GLU A 618 -2.26 16.06 -10.72
CA GLU A 618 -3.20 15.98 -11.84
C GLU A 618 -2.62 15.05 -12.92
N LEU A 619 -3.46 14.16 -13.43
CA LEU A 619 -3.19 13.36 -14.61
C LEU A 619 -4.17 13.75 -15.71
N THR A 620 -3.67 14.17 -16.86
CA THR A 620 -4.46 14.40 -18.06
C THR A 620 -4.28 13.22 -19.02
N LEU A 621 -5.35 12.46 -19.25
CA LEU A 621 -5.43 11.44 -20.28
C LEU A 621 -5.99 12.08 -21.55
N VAL A 622 -5.26 12.00 -22.65
CA VAL A 622 -5.74 12.44 -23.97
C VAL A 622 -6.13 11.20 -24.75
N ASP A 623 -7.40 11.11 -25.14
CA ASP A 623 -7.89 9.99 -25.91
C ASP A 623 -7.55 10.08 -27.40
N THR A 624 -7.85 9.03 -28.17
CA THR A 624 -7.58 8.99 -29.61
C THR A 624 -8.42 9.98 -30.43
N GLN A 625 -9.49 10.53 -29.87
CA GLN A 625 -10.31 11.56 -30.48
C GLN A 625 -9.82 12.97 -30.14
N GLY A 626 -8.83 13.09 -29.25
CA GLY A 626 -8.23 14.34 -28.81
C GLY A 626 -8.89 14.98 -27.59
N ALA A 627 -9.90 14.33 -27.00
CA ALA A 627 -10.49 14.80 -25.75
C ALA A 627 -9.52 14.59 -24.58
N ALA A 628 -9.45 15.58 -23.69
CA ALA A 628 -8.60 15.56 -22.51
C ALA A 628 -9.44 15.27 -21.26
N HIS A 629 -9.11 14.22 -20.55
CA HIS A 629 -9.76 13.79 -19.32
C HIS A 629 -8.80 14.04 -18.14
N LYS A 630 -9.15 14.98 -17.27
CA LYS A 630 -8.35 15.32 -16.10
C LYS A 630 -8.80 14.52 -14.88
N VAL A 631 -7.83 14.00 -14.13
CA VAL A 631 -8.05 13.22 -12.92
C VAL A 631 -7.11 13.70 -11.84
N HIS A 632 -7.61 13.90 -10.62
CA HIS A 632 -6.86 14.47 -9.50
C HIS A 632 -6.71 13.51 -8.33
N GLY A 633 -5.69 13.75 -7.50
CA GLY A 633 -5.50 13.13 -6.20
C GLY A 633 -5.55 11.60 -6.22
N MET A 634 -6.26 11.02 -5.28
CA MET A 634 -6.34 9.55 -5.09
C MET A 634 -6.96 8.78 -6.27
N HIS A 635 -7.76 9.45 -7.09
CA HIS A 635 -8.41 8.82 -8.24
C HIS A 635 -7.42 8.39 -9.32
N ILE A 636 -6.25 9.03 -9.40
CA ILE A 636 -5.21 8.77 -10.41
C ILE A 636 -4.71 7.33 -10.33
N ARG A 637 -4.24 6.89 -9.16
CA ARG A 637 -3.75 5.52 -8.98
C ARG A 637 -4.84 4.48 -9.25
N GLY A 638 -6.07 4.82 -8.84
CA GLY A 638 -7.23 3.96 -9.08
C GLY A 638 -7.59 3.85 -10.57
N LEU A 639 -7.47 4.94 -11.35
CA LEU A 639 -7.70 4.96 -12.79
C LEU A 639 -6.69 4.06 -13.50
N LEU A 640 -5.42 4.18 -13.16
CA LEU A 640 -4.32 3.44 -13.79
C LEU A 640 -4.06 2.05 -13.16
N GLY A 641 -4.73 1.68 -12.07
CA GLY A 641 -4.47 0.43 -11.35
C GLY A 641 -3.08 0.36 -10.71
N LEU A 642 -2.51 1.52 -10.35
CA LEU A 642 -1.18 1.63 -9.76
C LEU A 642 -1.22 1.59 -8.22
N LYS A 643 -0.06 1.40 -7.59
CA LYS A 643 0.05 1.28 -6.13
C LYS A 643 0.01 2.61 -5.40
N ASP A 644 0.60 3.64 -6.01
CA ASP A 644 0.72 5.00 -5.46
C ASP A 644 0.72 6.03 -6.59
N ASN A 645 0.64 7.31 -6.25
CA ASN A 645 0.73 8.42 -7.20
C ASN A 645 2.17 8.91 -7.42
N VAL A 646 3.17 8.31 -6.77
CA VAL A 646 4.59 8.62 -7.03
C VAL A 646 5.07 7.73 -8.18
N PHE A 647 4.95 8.19 -9.40
CA PHE A 647 5.36 7.41 -10.58
C PHE A 647 5.77 8.28 -11.78
N ARG A 648 6.49 7.66 -12.70
CA ARG A 648 6.83 8.11 -14.06
C ARG A 648 6.61 6.95 -15.02
N TRP A 649 6.59 7.21 -16.32
CA TRP A 649 6.41 6.16 -17.32
C TRP A 649 7.23 6.40 -18.59
N LEU A 650 7.46 5.31 -19.30
CA LEU A 650 7.96 5.27 -20.66
C LEU A 650 6.97 4.51 -21.53
N THR A 651 6.99 4.81 -22.82
CA THR A 651 6.29 4.03 -23.83
C THR A 651 7.28 3.36 -24.76
N VAL A 652 7.04 2.10 -25.11
CA VAL A 652 7.87 1.29 -26.00
C VAL A 652 6.96 0.68 -27.06
N GLY A 653 7.38 0.72 -28.33
CA GLY A 653 6.57 0.27 -29.45
C GLY A 653 5.58 1.32 -29.95
N GLN A 654 4.77 0.97 -30.95
CA GLN A 654 3.80 1.83 -31.59
C GLN A 654 2.48 1.08 -31.89
N GLY A 655 1.39 1.81 -32.03
CA GLY A 655 0.07 1.26 -32.34
C GLY A 655 -0.36 0.18 -31.35
N ALA A 656 -0.85 -0.96 -31.84
CA ALA A 656 -1.30 -2.07 -31.02
C ALA A 656 -0.18 -2.75 -30.21
N ASN A 657 1.07 -2.58 -30.63
CA ASN A 657 2.24 -3.12 -29.94
C ASN A 657 2.83 -2.14 -28.92
N ARG A 658 2.22 -0.98 -28.70
CA ARG A 658 2.64 -0.02 -27.69
C ARG A 658 2.48 -0.61 -26.30
N ARG A 659 3.54 -0.46 -25.48
CA ARG A 659 3.54 -0.84 -24.06
C ARG A 659 3.80 0.40 -23.22
N TRP A 660 3.15 0.46 -22.08
CA TRP A 660 3.28 1.51 -21.08
C TRP A 660 3.99 0.94 -19.86
N ILE A 661 5.17 1.45 -19.55
CA ILE A 661 6.01 0.95 -18.45
C ILE A 661 6.04 2.03 -17.38
N PHE A 662 5.36 1.79 -16.27
CA PHE A 662 5.31 2.69 -15.12
C PHE A 662 6.36 2.26 -14.10
N TYR A 663 7.16 3.22 -13.67
CA TYR A 663 8.08 3.10 -12.55
C TYR A 663 7.57 3.97 -11.41
N GLY A 664 7.45 3.42 -10.22
CA GLY A 664 6.93 4.16 -9.10
C GLY A 664 7.47 3.71 -7.77
N ARG A 665 7.08 4.45 -6.73
CA ARG A 665 7.47 4.26 -5.34
C ARG A 665 6.23 4.25 -4.45
N GLY A 666 6.32 3.51 -3.34
CA GLY A 666 5.28 3.49 -2.34
C GLY A 666 4.04 2.65 -2.67
N TRP A 667 3.21 2.50 -1.67
CA TRP A 667 1.89 1.87 -1.76
C TRP A 667 0.95 2.51 -0.74
N GLY A 668 0.06 3.37 -1.20
CA GLY A 668 -0.93 4.00 -0.35
C GLY A 668 -1.39 5.36 -0.83
N HIS A 669 -1.90 6.14 0.09
CA HIS A 669 -2.39 7.51 -0.17
C HIS A 669 -1.36 8.60 0.13
N GLY A 670 -0.24 8.27 0.74
CA GLY A 670 0.82 9.22 1.06
C GLY A 670 0.65 9.97 2.39
N LEU A 671 -0.40 9.76 3.17
CA LEU A 671 -0.71 10.56 4.37
C LEU A 671 -0.43 9.82 5.67
N GLY A 672 0.10 10.54 6.66
CA GLY A 672 0.30 10.06 8.02
C GLY A 672 1.40 9.01 8.14
N MET A 673 1.22 7.96 8.96
CA MET A 673 2.28 7.02 9.26
C MET A 673 2.54 6.03 8.12
N CYS A 674 3.78 5.97 7.66
CA CYS A 674 4.28 4.92 6.78
C CYS A 674 4.60 3.66 7.63
N GLN A 675 3.86 2.57 7.44
CA GLN A 675 4.02 1.33 8.21
C GLN A 675 5.42 0.74 8.06
N THR A 676 5.90 0.65 6.81
CA THR A 676 7.26 0.17 6.55
C THR A 676 8.31 1.13 7.10
N GLY A 677 8.07 2.44 7.00
CA GLY A 677 8.95 3.47 7.58
C GLY A 677 8.99 3.41 9.11
N ALA A 678 7.85 3.20 9.76
CA ALA A 678 7.77 2.96 11.20
C ALA A 678 8.59 1.73 11.62
N TYR A 679 8.54 0.66 10.83
CA TYR A 679 9.36 -0.52 11.03
C TYR A 679 10.86 -0.21 10.87
N GLY A 680 11.25 0.51 9.82
CA GLY A 680 12.64 0.92 9.60
C GLY A 680 13.18 1.78 10.76
N MET A 681 12.39 2.77 11.21
CA MET A 681 12.76 3.57 12.39
C MET A 681 12.94 2.71 13.65
N ALA A 682 12.04 1.75 13.88
CA ALA A 682 12.12 0.84 15.03
C ALA A 682 13.35 -0.08 14.97
N LEU A 683 13.75 -0.54 13.78
CA LEU A 683 15.00 -1.30 13.59
C LEU A 683 16.23 -0.45 13.91
N GLU A 684 16.17 0.86 13.70
CA GLU A 684 17.20 1.82 14.05
C GLU A 684 17.14 2.29 15.53
N GLY A 685 16.24 1.69 16.32
CA GLY A 685 16.12 1.91 17.77
C GLY A 685 15.15 3.01 18.17
N ALA A 686 14.32 3.51 17.24
CA ALA A 686 13.28 4.48 17.60
C ALA A 686 12.17 3.82 18.42
N THR A 687 11.71 4.51 19.46
CA THR A 687 10.54 4.11 20.24
C THR A 687 9.25 4.43 19.49
N PHE A 688 8.15 3.80 19.88
CA PHE A 688 6.84 4.06 19.26
C PHE A 688 6.42 5.54 19.41
N GLN A 689 6.80 6.21 20.50
CA GLN A 689 6.52 7.65 20.70
C GLN A 689 7.28 8.50 19.67
N GLN A 690 8.55 8.20 19.44
CA GLN A 690 9.37 8.89 18.43
C GLN A 690 8.81 8.65 17.02
N ILE A 691 8.37 7.45 16.71
CA ILE A 691 7.73 7.11 15.44
C ILE A 691 6.45 7.94 15.24
N LEU A 692 5.56 7.97 16.23
CA LEU A 692 4.32 8.72 16.17
C LEU A 692 4.55 10.22 16.04
N GLN A 693 5.49 10.79 16.80
CA GLN A 693 5.86 12.20 16.71
C GLN A 693 6.44 12.56 15.34
N HIS A 694 7.18 11.64 14.73
CA HIS A 694 7.74 11.85 13.39
C HIS A 694 6.62 11.95 12.33
N TYR A 695 5.68 11.00 12.32
CA TYR A 695 4.64 10.94 11.30
C TYR A 695 3.42 11.81 11.58
N TYR A 696 3.22 12.22 12.81
CA TYR A 696 2.15 13.13 13.25
C TYR A 696 2.75 14.28 14.05
N PRO A 697 3.45 15.22 13.38
CA PRO A 697 4.13 16.32 14.05
C PRO A 697 3.17 17.20 14.85
N GLY A 698 3.62 17.66 16.02
CA GLY A 698 2.83 18.53 16.91
C GLY A 698 1.73 17.82 17.71
N THR A 699 1.63 16.49 17.63
CA THR A 699 0.70 15.71 18.45
C THR A 699 1.24 15.37 19.83
N ASN A 700 0.35 15.09 20.76
CA ASN A 700 0.66 14.56 22.08
C ASN A 700 0.07 13.16 22.24
N LEU A 701 0.73 12.31 23.03
CA LEU A 701 0.16 11.05 23.47
C LEU A 701 -0.56 11.26 24.80
N GLN A 702 -1.84 10.91 24.84
CA GLN A 702 -2.67 11.00 26.02
C GLN A 702 -3.23 9.63 26.35
N ARG A 703 -3.23 9.25 27.63
CA ARG A 703 -3.91 8.05 28.11
C ARG A 703 -5.32 8.44 28.58
N VAL A 704 -6.26 7.60 28.22
CA VAL A 704 -7.64 7.67 28.70
C VAL A 704 -7.84 6.45 29.57
N ASP A 705 -8.18 6.67 30.82
CA ASP A 705 -8.46 5.61 31.81
C ASP A 705 -9.87 5.05 31.64
#